data_7ed21033ffe64cfe3f92929f0ab59ea2
#
_entry.id   7ed21033ffe64cfe3f92929f0ab59ea2
#
_cell.length_a   1.000
_cell.length_b   1.000
_cell.length_c   1.000
_cell.angle_alpha   90.00
_cell.angle_beta   90.00
_cell.angle_gamma   90.00
#
_symmetry.space_group_name_H-M   'P 1'
#
loop_
_entity.id
_entity.type
_entity.pdbx_description
1 polymer ?
#
loop_
_entity_poly.entity_id
_entity_poly.type
_entity_poly.pdbx_seq_one_letter_code
_entity_poly.pdbx_strand_id
1 'polypeptide(L)'
;MSARLRVAELRAELQRRGLDVSGTKPALVRRLDAAICEAEKAVVAAAPTSVANGYDVAVDGKRNGGNNKRKRSGDGGEEGNGDTCTDVTKLEGMSYRELQGLAKARGVAANGGKKDVIQRLLSATADPAAVADGGPQGEKEVIKGGDEEVEVKKEKMVTATKKGAAVLDQHIPDHIKVNYHVLQVGDEIYDATLNQTNVGDNNNKFYIIQVLESDAGGSFMVYNRWGRVGVRGQDKLHGPFPTRDQAIYEFEGKFHNKTNNHWSDRKNFKCYAKKYTWLEMDYGETEKEIVSFTDQIDSNLIFVLVLILSYLFQEKGSITDQIKETKLETRIAQFISLICNISMMKQRMVEIGYNAEKLPLGKLRKATILKGYHVLKRISDVISKADRRHLEQLTGEFYTVIPHDFGFRKMREFIIDTPQKLKAKLEMVEALGEIEIATKLLEDDSSDQDDPLYARYKQLHCDFTPLEADSDEYSMIKSYLRNTHGKTHSGYTVDIVQIFKVSRHGETERFQKFASTRNRMLLWHGSRLSNWAGILSQGLRIAPPEAPVTGYMFGKGVYFADMFSKSANYCYASEACRSGVLLLCEVALGDMNELLNADYDANNLPKGKLSTKGVGQTAPNMVESKVADDGVVVPLGEPKQEPSKRGGLLYNEYIVYNVDQIRMRYVLHVNFNFKRR
;
A
#
# COMPACT_ATOMS: atom_id res chain seq x y z
N MET A 1 1.09 -17.17 15.62
CA MET A 1 0.05 -16.15 15.81
C MET A 1 0.25 -15.38 17.12
N SER A 2 0.48 -16.05 18.22
CA SER A 2 0.57 -15.45 19.57
C SER A 2 1.74 -14.47 19.77
N ALA A 3 2.85 -14.61 19.07
CA ALA A 3 4.01 -13.72 19.17
C ALA A 3 3.73 -12.24 18.77
N ARG A 4 2.66 -11.99 17.99
CA ARG A 4 2.24 -10.65 17.56
C ARG A 4 1.38 -9.92 18.59
N LEU A 5 0.80 -10.61 19.56
CA LEU A 5 -0.05 -10.04 20.59
C LEU A 5 0.76 -9.21 21.60
N ARG A 6 0.15 -8.16 22.14
CA ARG A 6 0.69 -7.37 23.25
C ARG A 6 0.60 -8.18 24.53
N VAL A 7 1.40 -7.82 25.54
CA VAL A 7 1.41 -8.53 26.83
C VAL A 7 0.04 -8.57 27.50
N ALA A 8 -0.72 -7.47 27.40
CA ALA A 8 -2.08 -7.42 27.95
C ALA A 8 -3.03 -8.38 27.24
N GLU A 9 -2.96 -8.47 25.91
CA GLU A 9 -3.76 -9.37 25.07
C GLU A 9 -3.41 -10.85 25.33
N LEU A 10 -2.10 -11.15 25.48
CA LEU A 10 -1.63 -12.47 25.85
C LEU A 10 -2.14 -12.90 27.22
N ARG A 11 -2.13 -12.00 28.20
CA ARG A 11 -2.65 -12.27 29.55
C ARG A 11 -4.16 -12.49 29.53
N ALA A 12 -4.91 -11.66 28.82
CA ALA A 12 -6.37 -11.82 28.68
C ALA A 12 -6.73 -13.16 28.00
N GLU A 13 -5.99 -13.57 26.98
CA GLU A 13 -6.24 -14.81 26.27
C GLU A 13 -5.88 -16.05 27.11
N LEU A 14 -4.78 -15.98 27.86
CA LEU A 14 -4.39 -17.03 28.81
C LEU A 14 -5.41 -17.15 29.97
N GLN A 15 -5.90 -16.01 30.47
CA GLN A 15 -6.91 -15.96 31.52
C GLN A 15 -8.24 -16.55 31.06
N ARG A 16 -8.69 -16.26 29.83
CA ARG A 16 -9.87 -16.90 29.23
C ARG A 16 -9.77 -18.44 29.15
N ARG A 17 -8.52 -18.94 29.04
CA ARG A 17 -8.24 -20.37 28.97
C ARG A 17 -7.89 -20.98 30.34
N GLY A 18 -8.00 -20.24 31.44
CA GLY A 18 -7.70 -20.70 32.79
C GLY A 18 -6.21 -20.98 33.03
N LEU A 19 -5.31 -20.35 32.23
CA LEU A 19 -3.87 -20.57 32.31
C LEU A 19 -3.17 -19.44 33.05
N ASP A 20 -2.00 -19.73 33.63
CA ASP A 20 -1.20 -18.77 34.37
C ASP A 20 -0.80 -17.58 33.47
N VAL A 21 -1.07 -16.36 33.95
CA VAL A 21 -0.83 -15.08 33.27
C VAL A 21 0.47 -14.41 33.69
N SER A 22 1.27 -15.05 34.56
CA SER A 22 2.53 -14.52 35.04
C SER A 22 3.69 -14.75 34.07
N GLY A 23 4.71 -13.90 34.13
CA GLY A 23 5.93 -14.06 33.37
C GLY A 23 6.15 -13.03 32.25
N THR A 24 7.28 -13.19 31.55
CA THR A 24 7.69 -12.33 30.44
C THR A 24 6.92 -12.64 29.15
N LYS A 25 6.88 -11.70 28.20
CA LYS A 25 6.20 -11.89 26.91
C LYS A 25 6.58 -13.22 26.22
N PRO A 26 7.84 -13.63 26.11
CA PRO A 26 8.20 -14.92 25.52
C PRO A 26 7.64 -16.15 26.27
N ALA A 27 7.49 -16.06 27.61
CA ALA A 27 6.90 -17.14 28.41
C ALA A 27 5.37 -17.24 28.16
N LEU A 28 4.69 -16.10 28.13
CA LEU A 28 3.24 -16.02 27.82
C LEU A 28 2.93 -16.54 26.42
N VAL A 29 3.74 -16.18 25.41
CA VAL A 29 3.61 -16.67 24.02
C VAL A 29 3.76 -18.19 23.99
N ARG A 30 4.81 -18.75 24.58
CA ARG A 30 5.02 -20.21 24.61
C ARG A 30 3.87 -20.96 25.28
N ARG A 31 3.34 -20.42 26.38
CA ARG A 31 2.22 -21.02 27.12
C ARG A 31 0.93 -20.99 26.29
N LEU A 32 0.67 -19.89 25.61
CA LEU A 32 -0.50 -19.77 24.73
C LEU A 32 -0.39 -20.66 23.49
N ASP A 33 0.78 -20.71 22.83
CA ASP A 33 0.99 -21.57 21.66
C ASP A 33 0.90 -23.07 22.04
N ALA A 34 1.39 -23.47 23.22
CA ALA A 34 1.22 -24.85 23.72
C ALA A 34 -0.25 -25.21 23.92
N ALA A 35 -1.03 -24.33 24.54
CA ALA A 35 -2.45 -24.55 24.77
C ALA A 35 -3.28 -24.61 23.47
N ILE A 36 -2.90 -23.83 22.47
CA ILE A 36 -3.52 -23.89 21.13
C ILE A 36 -3.21 -25.24 20.47
N CYS A 37 -1.96 -25.68 20.53
CA CYS A 37 -1.53 -26.97 19.96
C CYS A 37 -2.20 -28.18 20.64
N GLU A 38 -2.41 -28.11 21.97
CA GLU A 38 -3.15 -29.16 22.69
C GLU A 38 -4.63 -29.19 22.32
N ALA A 39 -5.27 -28.03 22.16
CA ALA A 39 -6.66 -27.93 21.72
C ALA A 39 -6.83 -28.46 20.29
N GLU A 40 -5.90 -28.17 19.38
CA GLU A 40 -5.90 -28.70 18.02
C GLU A 40 -5.72 -30.23 17.99
N LYS A 41 -4.84 -30.78 18.84
CA LYS A 41 -4.68 -32.25 18.98
C LYS A 41 -5.94 -32.93 19.54
N ALA A 42 -6.63 -32.28 20.48
CA ALA A 42 -7.87 -32.81 21.04
C ALA A 42 -9.00 -32.84 20.00
N VAL A 43 -9.06 -31.87 19.10
CA VAL A 43 -10.02 -31.83 17.98
C VAL A 43 -9.72 -32.90 16.94
N VAL A 44 -8.43 -33.20 16.68
CA VAL A 44 -8.01 -34.27 15.75
C VAL A 44 -8.28 -35.66 16.35
N ALA A 45 -8.18 -35.82 17.68
CA ALA A 45 -8.47 -37.09 18.36
C ALA A 45 -9.98 -37.40 18.48
N ALA A 46 -10.84 -36.44 18.23
CA ALA A 46 -12.30 -36.62 18.32
C ALA A 46 -13.00 -36.93 16.96
N ALA A 47 -12.23 -37.12 15.87
CA ALA A 47 -12.77 -37.51 14.57
C ALA A 47 -12.77 -39.06 14.43
N PRO A 48 -13.88 -39.68 13.96
CA PRO A 48 -13.99 -41.13 13.88
C PRO A 48 -13.13 -41.70 12.76
N THR A 49 -12.36 -42.71 13.09
CA THR A 49 -11.53 -43.53 12.22
C THR A 49 -12.34 -44.35 11.22
N SER A 50 -11.98 -44.26 9.93
CA SER A 50 -12.28 -45.32 8.97
C SER A 50 -11.05 -45.60 8.06
N VAL A 51 -10.47 -46.76 8.37
CA VAL A 51 -9.88 -47.81 7.51
C VAL A 51 -8.71 -47.47 6.57
N ALA A 52 -7.68 -48.24 6.89
CA ALA A 52 -6.38 -48.47 6.30
C ALA A 52 -6.34 -48.82 4.79
N ASN A 53 -5.25 -48.47 4.15
CA ASN A 53 -4.33 -49.46 3.58
C ASN A 53 -3.01 -48.80 3.20
N GLY A 54 -1.97 -49.50 3.59
CA GLY A 54 -0.59 -49.28 3.56
C GLY A 54 0.08 -49.50 2.20
N TYR A 55 1.25 -48.90 2.10
CA TYR A 55 2.45 -49.54 1.49
C TYR A 55 3.69 -48.81 2.02
N ASP A 56 4.53 -49.62 2.69
CA ASP A 56 5.92 -49.34 3.03
C ASP A 56 6.78 -49.16 1.78
N VAL A 57 7.71 -48.21 1.79
CA VAL A 57 9.08 -48.40 1.28
C VAL A 57 10.06 -47.53 2.06
N ALA A 58 10.93 -48.18 2.79
CA ALA A 58 12.15 -47.63 3.37
C ALA A 58 13.26 -47.50 2.32
N VAL A 59 14.20 -46.57 2.51
CA VAL A 59 15.65 -46.63 2.25
C VAL A 59 16.25 -45.31 2.79
N ASP A 60 16.99 -45.33 3.89
CA ASP A 60 18.45 -45.44 4.08
C ASP A 60 19.24 -44.40 3.23
N GLY A 61 20.06 -43.52 3.75
CA GLY A 61 21.08 -43.55 4.69
C GLY A 61 22.17 -42.50 4.42
N LYS A 62 22.89 -42.15 5.51
CA LYS A 62 24.26 -41.58 5.61
C LYS A 62 24.51 -40.10 5.37
N ARG A 63 24.77 -39.34 6.46
CA ARG A 63 26.07 -39.03 7.16
C ARG A 63 27.15 -38.40 6.30
N ASN A 64 27.53 -37.16 6.69
CA ASN A 64 28.87 -36.67 7.11
C ASN A 64 28.74 -35.14 7.27
N GLY A 65 29.16 -34.49 8.30
CA GLY A 65 30.30 -34.60 9.18
C GLY A 65 31.28 -33.46 8.91
N GLY A 66 31.45 -32.52 9.82
CA GLY A 66 32.43 -31.43 9.64
C GLY A 66 32.41 -30.41 10.77
N ASN A 67 33.07 -30.77 11.84
CA ASN A 67 33.47 -30.01 13.01
C ASN A 67 34.32 -28.77 12.67
N ASN A 68 34.14 -27.63 13.37
CA ASN A 68 35.33 -26.98 13.94
C ASN A 68 34.98 -26.09 15.14
N LYS A 69 35.50 -26.60 16.30
CA LYS A 69 35.63 -25.89 17.58
C LYS A 69 36.75 -24.83 17.50
N ARG A 70 36.59 -23.71 18.14
CA ARG A 70 37.70 -23.08 18.91
C ARG A 70 37.19 -22.56 20.25
N LYS A 71 37.69 -23.21 21.29
CA LYS A 71 37.69 -22.84 22.71
C LYS A 71 38.79 -21.80 23.02
N ARG A 72 38.50 -20.96 24.00
CA ARG A 72 39.39 -20.55 25.10
C ARG A 72 38.50 -19.94 26.17
N SER A 73 38.27 -20.55 27.29
CA SER A 73 39.02 -20.79 28.56
C SER A 73 39.58 -19.49 29.19
N GLY A 74 39.09 -19.18 30.33
CA GLY A 74 39.55 -19.17 31.70
C GLY A 74 38.87 -18.04 32.42
N ASP A 75 38.37 -18.19 33.49
CA ASP A 75 38.61 -18.71 34.84
C ASP A 75 38.39 -17.53 35.85
N GLY A 76 37.88 -17.86 37.03
CA GLY A 76 38.02 -17.08 38.23
C GLY A 76 36.71 -16.50 38.77
N GLY A 77 36.08 -17.21 39.67
CA GLY A 77 35.01 -16.76 40.52
C GLY A 77 35.53 -15.80 41.61
N GLU A 78 34.58 -15.11 42.21
CA GLU A 78 34.48 -14.93 43.66
C GLU A 78 33.18 -14.20 44.02
N GLU A 79 32.49 -14.76 44.94
CA GLU A 79 31.40 -14.14 45.69
C GLU A 79 31.94 -12.95 46.50
N GLY A 80 31.22 -11.84 46.55
CA GLY A 80 31.60 -10.69 47.36
C GLY A 80 30.48 -9.64 47.45
N ASN A 81 29.66 -9.82 48.42
CA ASN A 81 29.02 -8.85 49.32
C ASN A 81 28.72 -7.43 48.84
N GLY A 82 27.48 -6.99 49.10
CA GLY A 82 26.97 -5.65 48.84
C GLY A 82 27.85 -4.53 49.38
N ASP A 83 28.16 -3.62 48.48
CA ASP A 83 28.69 -2.35 48.85
C ASP A 83 27.93 -1.24 48.06
N THR A 84 27.25 -0.41 48.82
CA THR A 84 26.49 0.77 48.34
C THR A 84 27.48 1.79 47.82
N CYS A 85 27.68 1.82 46.53
CA CYS A 85 28.58 2.76 45.89
C CYS A 85 27.91 4.16 45.78
N THR A 86 28.27 5.05 46.70
CA THR A 86 27.88 6.47 46.79
C THR A 86 28.98 7.41 46.25
N ASP A 87 29.94 6.93 45.48
CA ASP A 87 31.05 7.73 44.99
C ASP A 87 30.73 8.34 43.62
N VAL A 88 30.55 9.67 43.57
CA VAL A 88 30.25 10.47 42.36
C VAL A 88 31.30 10.22 41.26
N THR A 89 32.57 10.12 41.67
CA THR A 89 33.71 9.91 40.75
C THR A 89 33.63 8.55 40.05
N LYS A 90 33.10 7.54 40.70
CA LYS A 90 32.91 6.19 40.17
C LYS A 90 31.74 6.14 39.19
N LEU A 91 30.65 6.87 39.46
CA LEU A 91 29.53 6.99 38.54
C LEU A 91 29.86 7.82 37.29
N GLU A 92 30.68 8.83 37.39
CA GLU A 92 31.14 9.62 36.25
C GLU A 92 32.09 8.83 35.33
N GLY A 93 32.87 7.89 35.89
CA GLY A 93 33.73 6.99 35.13
C GLY A 93 33.00 5.88 34.36
N MET A 94 31.76 5.56 34.74
CA MET A 94 30.98 4.51 34.10
C MET A 94 30.45 4.91 32.72
N SER A 95 30.36 3.91 31.81
CA SER A 95 29.70 4.14 30.52
C SER A 95 28.21 4.38 30.71
N TYR A 96 27.56 5.08 29.77
CA TYR A 96 26.12 5.37 29.82
C TYR A 96 25.27 4.09 29.92
N ARG A 97 25.72 2.99 29.33
CA ARG A 97 25.04 1.70 29.35
C ARG A 97 25.10 1.03 30.72
N GLU A 98 26.20 1.17 31.41
CA GLU A 98 26.39 0.66 32.78
C GLU A 98 25.55 1.49 33.77
N LEU A 99 25.53 2.81 33.62
CA LEU A 99 24.68 3.69 34.42
C LEU A 99 23.18 3.40 34.24
N GLN A 100 22.76 3.09 33.00
CA GLN A 100 21.38 2.66 32.74
C GLN A 100 21.06 1.31 33.37
N GLY A 101 22.02 0.38 33.39
CA GLY A 101 21.90 -0.91 34.08
C GLY A 101 21.71 -0.71 35.59
N LEU A 102 22.56 0.13 36.20
CA LEU A 102 22.52 0.46 37.62
C LEU A 102 21.24 1.20 38.02
N ALA A 103 20.78 2.15 37.19
CA ALA A 103 19.52 2.86 37.42
C ALA A 103 18.31 1.92 37.40
N LYS A 104 18.27 0.98 36.46
CA LYS A 104 17.23 -0.07 36.39
C LYS A 104 17.27 -1.00 37.59
N ALA A 105 18.46 -1.41 38.04
CA ALA A 105 18.63 -2.28 39.21
C ALA A 105 18.15 -1.58 40.49
N ARG A 106 18.25 -0.26 40.58
CA ARG A 106 17.81 0.56 41.71
C ARG A 106 16.39 1.14 41.55
N GLY A 107 15.64 0.77 40.55
CA GLY A 107 14.26 1.23 40.31
C GLY A 107 14.13 2.70 39.90
N VAL A 108 15.23 3.35 39.48
CA VAL A 108 15.23 4.76 39.04
C VAL A 108 15.11 4.87 37.54
N ALA A 109 14.51 5.94 37.06
CA ALA A 109 14.32 6.18 35.63
C ALA A 109 15.68 6.28 34.90
N ALA A 110 15.93 5.37 33.95
CA ALA A 110 17.18 5.21 33.22
C ALA A 110 17.23 5.97 31.87
N ASN A 111 16.27 6.88 31.60
CA ASN A 111 16.18 7.73 30.42
C ASN A 111 16.76 9.13 30.67
N GLY A 112 17.14 9.85 29.59
CA GLY A 112 17.76 11.19 29.69
C GLY A 112 19.26 11.19 29.42
N GLY A 113 19.94 12.30 29.66
CA GLY A 113 21.39 12.42 29.46
C GLY A 113 22.20 11.69 30.55
N LYS A 114 23.49 11.41 30.29
CA LYS A 114 24.39 10.74 31.25
C LYS A 114 24.37 11.45 32.63
N LYS A 115 24.39 12.77 32.64
CA LYS A 115 24.35 13.58 33.87
C LYS A 115 23.04 13.42 34.63
N ASP A 116 21.90 13.33 33.92
CA ASP A 116 20.56 13.22 34.55
C ASP A 116 20.38 11.84 35.20
N VAL A 117 20.96 10.78 34.64
CA VAL A 117 20.93 9.43 35.19
C VAL A 117 21.80 9.36 36.46
N ILE A 118 22.99 9.98 36.44
CA ILE A 118 23.88 10.07 37.61
C ILE A 118 23.20 10.83 38.74
N GLN A 119 22.58 11.98 38.47
CA GLN A 119 21.89 12.80 39.46
C GLN A 119 20.73 12.04 40.13
N ARG A 120 19.96 11.27 39.37
CA ARG A 120 18.88 10.42 39.92
C ARG A 120 19.41 9.25 40.73
N LEU A 121 20.53 8.67 40.37
CA LEU A 121 21.21 7.63 41.15
C LEU A 121 21.74 8.15 42.47
N LEU A 122 22.19 9.38 42.51
CA LEU A 122 22.66 10.06 43.71
C LEU A 122 21.50 10.50 44.64
N SER A 123 20.39 10.99 44.05
CA SER A 123 19.22 11.39 44.82
C SER A 123 18.45 10.21 45.41
N ALA A 124 18.57 9.00 44.85
CA ALA A 124 17.96 7.80 45.37
C ALA A 124 18.73 7.17 46.57
N THR A 125 19.85 7.74 46.97
CA THR A 125 20.66 7.31 48.12
C THR A 125 20.50 8.17 49.37
N ALA A 126 19.65 9.21 49.33
CA ALA A 126 19.28 10.00 50.48
C ALA A 126 17.97 9.46 51.10
N ASP A 127 18.03 9.12 52.35
CA ASP A 127 17.07 8.40 53.20
C ASP A 127 15.57 8.74 53.03
N PRO A 128 14.67 7.77 53.24
CA PRO A 128 13.22 7.99 53.30
C PRO A 128 12.78 8.24 54.75
N ALA A 129 13.02 9.43 55.29
CA ALA A 129 12.35 9.88 56.52
C ALA A 129 12.40 11.40 56.62
N ALA A 130 11.33 12.05 56.23
CA ALA A 130 10.80 13.32 56.64
C ALA A 130 10.13 14.01 55.44
N VAL A 131 8.85 14.05 55.42
CA VAL A 131 8.00 15.23 55.52
C VAL A 131 6.55 14.78 55.30
N ALA A 132 5.86 14.60 56.42
CA ALA A 132 4.42 14.81 56.49
C ALA A 132 4.24 16.30 56.85
N ASP A 133 3.31 16.93 56.21
CA ASP A 133 2.33 17.87 56.71
C ASP A 133 2.06 19.03 55.76
N GLY A 134 0.78 19.38 55.61
CA GLY A 134 0.34 20.58 54.90
C GLY A 134 -0.85 20.36 53.96
N GLY A 135 -2.02 19.90 54.48
CA GLY A 135 -3.28 20.01 53.76
C GLY A 135 -3.90 21.41 53.90
N PRO A 136 -4.96 21.70 53.16
CA PRO A 136 -6.24 21.76 53.86
C PRO A 136 -7.41 21.05 53.17
N GLN A 137 -8.30 20.66 54.05
CA GLN A 137 -9.58 20.00 53.97
C GLN A 137 -10.59 20.60 52.99
N GLY A 138 -11.44 19.72 52.48
CA GLY A 138 -12.68 20.03 51.77
C GLY A 138 -13.48 18.78 51.50
N GLU A 139 -14.28 18.41 52.45
CA GLU A 139 -15.54 17.65 52.49
C GLU A 139 -15.80 16.42 51.59
N LYS A 140 -16.13 15.36 52.31
CA LYS A 140 -16.71 14.09 51.83
C LYS A 140 -18.20 14.27 51.50
N GLU A 141 -18.62 13.77 50.35
CA GLU A 141 -19.97 13.25 50.20
C GLU A 141 -19.92 11.83 49.60
N VAL A 142 -20.61 10.94 50.27
CA VAL A 142 -20.78 9.53 49.94
C VAL A 142 -22.03 9.39 49.09
N ILE A 143 -21.93 8.92 47.87
CA ILE A 143 -23.04 8.33 47.12
C ILE A 143 -22.62 7.02 46.45
N LYS A 144 -23.51 6.08 46.60
CA LYS A 144 -23.47 4.65 46.24
C LYS A 144 -23.36 4.39 44.75
N GLY A 145 -22.73 3.30 44.45
CA GLY A 145 -22.78 2.31 43.39
C GLY A 145 -23.59 2.58 42.12
N GLY A 146 -22.95 2.35 40.99
CA GLY A 146 -23.48 2.18 39.66
C GLY A 146 -22.37 1.75 38.75
N ASP A 147 -22.58 0.61 38.12
CA ASP A 147 -21.67 0.03 37.13
C ASP A 147 -21.42 1.03 35.99
N GLU A 148 -20.20 1.52 35.83
CA GLU A 148 -19.79 2.28 34.66
C GLU A 148 -18.87 1.41 33.78
N GLU A 149 -19.41 1.02 32.63
CA GLU A 149 -18.65 0.55 31.47
C GLU A 149 -17.59 1.61 31.11
N VAL A 150 -16.33 1.19 31.11
CA VAL A 150 -15.23 2.01 30.62
C VAL A 150 -15.29 2.06 29.10
N GLU A 151 -15.99 3.06 28.57
CA GLU A 151 -15.93 3.46 27.18
C GLU A 151 -14.50 3.90 26.83
N VAL A 152 -13.82 3.08 26.02
CA VAL A 152 -12.56 3.49 25.39
C VAL A 152 -12.87 4.60 24.38
N LYS A 153 -12.64 5.84 24.76
CA LYS A 153 -12.68 6.99 23.86
C LYS A 153 -11.72 6.78 22.72
N LYS A 154 -12.23 6.35 21.55
CA LYS A 154 -11.57 6.53 20.27
C LYS A 154 -11.48 8.03 20.01
N GLU A 155 -10.28 8.59 20.05
CA GLU A 155 -10.03 9.95 19.56
C GLU A 155 -10.45 10.03 18.10
N LYS A 156 -11.55 10.74 17.85
CA LYS A 156 -11.99 11.08 16.49
C LYS A 156 -10.98 12.09 15.93
N MET A 157 -10.26 11.69 14.89
CA MET A 157 -9.46 12.59 14.08
C MET A 157 -10.40 13.55 13.36
N VAL A 158 -10.40 14.81 13.76
CA VAL A 158 -11.11 15.88 13.04
C VAL A 158 -10.31 16.20 11.79
N THR A 159 -10.83 15.81 10.64
CA THR A 159 -10.31 16.23 9.34
C THR A 159 -10.96 17.57 9.00
N ALA A 160 -10.27 18.67 9.29
CA ALA A 160 -10.76 19.99 8.94
C ALA A 160 -10.28 20.36 7.53
N THR A 161 -11.14 20.24 6.54
CA THR A 161 -11.07 20.96 5.27
C THR A 161 -11.92 22.22 5.41
N LYS A 162 -11.28 23.32 5.77
CA LYS A 162 -11.90 24.65 5.67
C LYS A 162 -11.00 25.52 4.81
N LYS A 163 -11.54 26.10 3.74
CA LYS A 163 -10.90 27.10 2.87
C LYS A 163 -9.47 26.76 2.41
N GLY A 164 -9.29 26.44 1.13
CA GLY A 164 -8.01 26.24 0.47
C GLY A 164 -7.79 24.82 -0.05
N ALA A 165 -7.02 24.68 -1.13
CA ALA A 165 -6.77 23.41 -1.82
C ALA A 165 -5.87 22.44 -1.06
N ALA A 166 -5.13 22.87 -0.03
CA ALA A 166 -4.23 22.02 0.75
C ALA A 166 -4.81 21.64 2.12
N VAL A 167 -4.63 20.38 2.49
CA VAL A 167 -5.07 19.84 3.78
C VAL A 167 -4.02 20.13 4.86
N LEU A 168 -4.46 20.57 6.02
CA LEU A 168 -3.61 20.73 7.20
C LEU A 168 -2.96 19.41 7.61
N ASP A 169 -1.68 19.46 8.02
CA ASP A 169 -0.99 18.27 8.54
C ASP A 169 -1.77 17.67 9.72
N GLN A 170 -1.96 16.35 9.70
CA GLN A 170 -2.77 15.61 10.68
C GLN A 170 -2.31 15.79 12.14
N HIS A 171 -1.09 16.25 12.37
CA HIS A 171 -0.48 16.43 13.69
C HIS A 171 -0.50 17.88 14.19
N ILE A 172 -1.06 18.81 13.43
CA ILE A 172 -1.35 20.16 13.91
C ILE A 172 -2.35 20.03 15.08
N PRO A 173 -2.16 20.76 16.19
CA PRO A 173 -3.10 20.74 17.31
C PRO A 173 -4.53 21.09 16.89
N ASP A 174 -5.53 20.41 17.44
CA ASP A 174 -6.93 20.54 17.02
C ASP A 174 -7.48 21.95 17.17
N HIS A 175 -7.07 22.69 18.22
CA HIS A 175 -7.47 24.10 18.42
C HIS A 175 -6.94 25.03 17.30
N ILE A 176 -5.86 24.66 16.61
CA ILE A 176 -5.36 25.37 15.43
C ILE A 176 -6.14 24.92 14.19
N LYS A 177 -6.37 23.61 14.00
CA LYS A 177 -7.09 23.09 12.83
C LYS A 177 -8.49 23.67 12.67
N VAL A 178 -9.16 23.99 13.79
CA VAL A 178 -10.53 24.56 13.78
C VAL A 178 -10.56 26.01 13.28
N ASN A 179 -9.46 26.76 13.44
CA ASN A 179 -9.42 28.20 13.23
C ASN A 179 -8.43 28.65 12.14
N TYR A 180 -7.72 27.71 11.49
CA TYR A 180 -6.70 28.03 10.50
C TYR A 180 -6.82 27.11 9.30
N HIS A 181 -6.39 27.60 8.16
CA HIS A 181 -6.22 26.82 6.92
C HIS A 181 -4.83 27.05 6.33
N VAL A 182 -4.42 26.24 5.33
CA VAL A 182 -3.16 26.45 4.62
C VAL A 182 -3.28 27.68 3.74
N LEU A 183 -2.32 28.60 3.86
CA LEU A 183 -2.31 29.85 3.07
C LEU A 183 -2.24 29.55 1.56
N GLN A 184 -3.17 30.14 0.84
CA GLN A 184 -3.19 30.18 -0.62
C GLN A 184 -3.27 31.62 -1.11
N VAL A 185 -2.40 32.01 -2.04
CA VAL A 185 -2.38 33.34 -2.65
C VAL A 185 -2.47 33.18 -4.16
N GLY A 186 -3.65 33.41 -4.73
CA GLY A 186 -3.92 33.05 -6.13
C GLY A 186 -3.75 31.56 -6.34
N ASP A 187 -2.91 31.17 -7.30
CA ASP A 187 -2.58 29.75 -7.58
C ASP A 187 -1.42 29.21 -6.72
N GLU A 188 -0.87 30.03 -5.82
CA GLU A 188 0.27 29.69 -5.00
C GLU A 188 -0.18 29.14 -3.64
N ILE A 189 0.11 27.85 -3.38
CA ILE A 189 -0.19 27.16 -2.12
C ILE A 189 1.10 27.00 -1.33
N TYR A 190 1.16 27.55 -0.11
CA TYR A 190 2.37 27.51 0.73
C TYR A 190 2.41 26.25 1.59
N ASP A 191 2.51 25.09 0.90
CA ASP A 191 2.67 23.76 1.47
C ASP A 191 3.81 23.02 0.78
N ALA A 192 4.80 22.57 1.55
CA ALA A 192 5.96 21.86 1.01
C ALA A 192 6.22 20.56 1.77
N THR A 193 6.11 19.45 1.06
CA THR A 193 6.54 18.13 1.53
C THR A 193 7.90 17.81 0.94
N LEU A 194 8.88 17.59 1.82
CA LEU A 194 10.28 17.33 1.46
C LEU A 194 10.66 15.93 1.93
N ASN A 195 11.44 15.21 1.11
CA ASN A 195 11.97 13.90 1.46
C ASN A 195 13.47 13.78 1.21
N GLN A 196 14.14 12.96 2.01
CA GLN A 196 15.56 12.63 1.86
C GLN A 196 15.80 11.19 2.27
N THR A 197 16.30 10.38 1.35
CA THR A 197 16.65 8.99 1.61
C THR A 197 18.10 8.73 1.21
N ASN A 198 18.86 8.16 2.14
CA ASN A 198 20.21 7.64 1.89
C ASN A 198 20.30 6.24 2.47
N VAL A 199 20.37 5.24 1.58
CA VAL A 199 20.37 3.83 1.95
C VAL A 199 21.66 3.46 2.72
N GLY A 200 22.80 3.97 2.28
CA GLY A 200 24.10 3.72 2.90
C GLY A 200 24.19 4.17 4.35
N ASP A 201 23.68 5.37 4.62
CA ASP A 201 23.66 5.98 5.96
C ASP A 201 22.42 5.57 6.79
N ASN A 202 21.56 4.70 6.27
CA ASN A 202 20.28 4.32 6.88
C ASN A 202 19.37 5.53 7.22
N ASN A 203 19.46 6.58 6.43
CA ASN A 203 18.66 7.79 6.54
C ASN A 203 17.40 7.70 5.66
N ASN A 204 16.23 7.93 6.25
CA ASN A 204 14.94 8.02 5.56
C ASN A 204 14.10 9.07 6.27
N LYS A 205 14.17 10.31 5.80
CA LYS A 205 13.68 11.49 6.52
C LYS A 205 12.68 12.28 5.69
N PHE A 206 11.66 12.80 6.35
CA PHE A 206 10.73 13.78 5.79
C PHE A 206 10.85 15.12 6.50
N TYR A 207 10.41 16.19 5.85
CA TYR A 207 10.24 17.52 6.40
C TYR A 207 9.03 18.17 5.73
N ILE A 208 8.04 18.62 6.51
CA ILE A 208 6.83 19.30 6.05
C ILE A 208 6.91 20.74 6.52
N ILE A 209 6.52 21.69 5.65
CA ILE A 209 6.43 23.11 5.94
C ILE A 209 5.08 23.60 5.43
N GLN A 210 4.25 24.19 6.29
CA GLN A 210 2.96 24.79 5.92
C GLN A 210 2.86 26.20 6.49
N VAL A 211 2.41 27.15 5.67
CA VAL A 211 1.96 28.47 6.17
C VAL A 211 0.48 28.35 6.48
N LEU A 212 0.10 28.76 7.69
CA LEU A 212 -1.27 28.74 8.17
C LEU A 212 -1.79 30.16 8.27
N GLU A 213 -2.99 30.41 7.76
CA GLU A 213 -3.74 31.66 7.87
C GLU A 213 -4.97 31.45 8.77
N SER A 214 -5.23 32.39 9.68
CA SER A 214 -6.45 32.37 10.50
C SER A 214 -7.69 32.56 9.64
N ASP A 215 -8.74 31.78 9.88
CA ASP A 215 -10.04 31.91 9.21
C ASP A 215 -10.69 33.30 9.45
N ALA A 216 -10.35 33.95 10.59
CA ALA A 216 -10.74 35.31 10.90
C ALA A 216 -9.86 36.39 10.24
N GLY A 217 -8.77 35.98 9.58
CA GLY A 217 -7.76 36.86 8.98
C GLY A 217 -6.79 37.48 10.00
N GLY A 218 -5.72 38.12 9.49
CA GLY A 218 -4.81 38.97 10.27
C GLY A 218 -3.82 38.23 11.20
N SER A 219 -3.79 36.91 11.21
CA SER A 219 -2.82 36.12 11.98
C SER A 219 -2.30 34.96 11.17
N PHE A 220 -0.98 34.80 11.12
CA PHE A 220 -0.30 33.80 10.31
C PHE A 220 0.68 32.98 11.15
N MET A 221 0.83 31.70 10.83
CA MET A 221 1.78 30.81 11.49
C MET A 221 2.54 29.97 10.46
N VAL A 222 3.71 29.46 10.83
CA VAL A 222 4.46 28.50 10.01
C VAL A 222 4.62 27.23 10.81
N TYR A 223 3.96 26.17 10.37
CA TYR A 223 4.08 24.84 10.93
C TYR A 223 5.19 24.06 10.24
N ASN A 224 6.00 23.39 11.05
CA ASN A 224 7.05 22.51 10.56
C ASN A 224 6.95 21.17 11.26
N ARG A 225 7.03 20.05 10.50
CA ARG A 225 7.12 18.71 11.05
C ARG A 225 8.20 17.90 10.35
N TRP A 226 9.02 17.17 11.11
CA TRP A 226 10.12 16.40 10.55
C TRP A 226 10.38 15.13 11.35
N GLY A 227 10.96 14.13 10.68
CA GLY A 227 11.28 12.85 11.31
C GLY A 227 11.72 11.79 10.32
N ARG A 228 11.71 10.55 10.76
CA ARG A 228 11.85 9.39 9.90
C ARG A 228 10.52 9.13 9.18
N VAL A 229 10.57 8.78 7.89
CA VAL A 229 9.38 8.39 7.14
C VAL A 229 8.70 7.20 7.86
N GLY A 230 7.39 7.28 8.03
CA GLY A 230 6.60 6.27 8.71
C GLY A 230 6.42 6.46 10.22
N VAL A 231 6.97 7.53 10.83
CA VAL A 231 6.71 7.89 12.25
C VAL A 231 6.13 9.31 12.35
N ARG A 232 5.48 9.62 13.47
CA ARG A 232 4.94 10.97 13.72
C ARG A 232 6.01 12.06 13.53
N GLY A 233 7.21 11.85 14.06
CA GLY A 233 8.28 12.84 14.08
C GLY A 233 8.10 13.88 15.18
N GLN A 234 8.84 14.99 15.01
CA GLN A 234 8.78 16.19 15.84
C GLN A 234 8.14 17.31 15.05
N ASP A 235 7.47 18.22 15.72
CA ASP A 235 6.84 19.37 15.10
C ASP A 235 7.17 20.67 15.85
N LYS A 236 7.00 21.80 15.16
CA LYS A 236 7.16 23.12 15.71
C LYS A 236 6.27 24.12 14.98
N LEU A 237 5.55 24.93 15.74
CA LEU A 237 4.78 26.05 15.26
C LEU A 237 5.56 27.34 15.52
N HIS A 238 5.70 28.19 14.51
CA HIS A 238 6.34 29.49 14.56
C HIS A 238 5.30 30.59 14.34
N GLY A 239 5.40 31.68 15.05
CA GLY A 239 4.46 32.79 15.02
C GLY A 239 3.72 32.96 16.35
N PRO A 240 2.59 33.70 16.41
CA PRO A 240 1.92 34.28 15.25
C PRO A 240 2.72 35.41 14.60
N PHE A 241 2.62 35.51 13.28
CA PHE A 241 3.14 36.62 12.48
C PHE A 241 2.01 37.63 12.20
N PRO A 242 2.25 38.93 12.32
CA PRO A 242 1.22 39.95 12.08
C PRO A 242 0.95 40.17 10.57
N THR A 243 1.87 39.74 9.69
CA THR A 243 1.68 39.91 8.25
C THR A 243 1.95 38.59 7.51
N ARG A 244 1.22 38.43 6.41
CA ARG A 244 1.37 37.32 5.50
C ARG A 244 2.79 37.19 4.97
N ASP A 245 3.40 38.31 4.58
CA ASP A 245 4.73 38.33 3.97
C ASP A 245 5.83 37.87 4.92
N GLN A 246 5.70 38.12 6.23
CA GLN A 246 6.62 37.60 7.25
C GLN A 246 6.53 36.07 7.36
N ALA A 247 5.31 35.51 7.32
CA ALA A 247 5.11 34.09 7.37
C ALA A 247 5.64 33.39 6.09
N ILE A 248 5.42 34.02 4.91
CA ILE A 248 5.95 33.54 3.64
C ILE A 248 7.49 33.58 3.67
N TYR A 249 8.10 34.66 4.14
CA TYR A 249 9.56 34.77 4.25
C TYR A 249 10.16 33.67 5.14
N GLU A 250 9.53 33.37 6.29
CA GLU A 250 9.97 32.25 7.15
C GLU A 250 9.84 30.90 6.46
N PHE A 251 8.74 30.65 5.74
CA PHE A 251 8.51 29.44 4.94
C PHE A 251 9.61 29.27 3.86
N GLU A 252 9.82 30.31 3.05
CA GLU A 252 10.81 30.29 1.98
C GLU A 252 12.23 30.11 2.51
N GLY A 253 12.56 30.75 3.64
CA GLY A 253 13.83 30.57 4.33
C GLY A 253 14.03 29.12 4.80
N LYS A 254 13.00 28.47 5.35
CA LYS A 254 13.04 27.05 5.72
C LYS A 254 13.21 26.16 4.49
N PHE A 255 12.43 26.40 3.44
CA PHE A 255 12.51 25.65 2.19
C PHE A 255 13.91 25.74 1.58
N HIS A 256 14.46 26.94 1.45
CA HIS A 256 15.81 27.16 0.95
C HIS A 256 16.88 26.46 1.81
N ASN A 257 16.81 26.60 3.13
CA ASN A 257 17.76 25.96 4.05
C ASN A 257 17.77 24.43 3.91
N LYS A 258 16.60 23.82 3.67
CA LYS A 258 16.46 22.36 3.55
C LYS A 258 16.83 21.84 2.17
N THR A 259 16.53 22.58 1.10
CA THR A 259 16.63 22.10 -0.29
C THR A 259 17.77 22.74 -1.08
N ASN A 260 18.25 23.92 -0.69
CA ASN A 260 19.16 24.78 -1.45
C ASN A 260 18.53 25.30 -2.77
N ASN A 261 17.18 25.35 -2.85
CA ASN A 261 16.41 25.94 -3.92
C ASN A 261 15.55 27.08 -3.37
N HIS A 262 15.28 28.11 -4.17
CA HIS A 262 14.27 29.11 -3.85
C HIS A 262 12.88 28.54 -4.16
N TRP A 263 11.87 28.97 -3.39
CA TRP A 263 10.49 28.54 -3.60
C TRP A 263 9.95 28.96 -4.96
N SER A 264 10.31 30.18 -5.42
CA SER A 264 10.00 30.71 -6.74
C SER A 264 10.51 29.81 -7.89
N ASP A 265 11.65 29.14 -7.69
CA ASP A 265 12.32 28.34 -8.72
C ASP A 265 11.97 26.84 -8.64
N ARG A 266 11.02 26.46 -7.78
CA ARG A 266 10.69 25.05 -7.52
C ARG A 266 10.23 24.25 -8.75
N LYS A 267 9.70 24.93 -9.78
CA LYS A 267 9.37 24.29 -11.07
C LYS A 267 10.62 23.75 -11.78
N ASN A 268 11.79 24.37 -11.53
CA ASN A 268 13.11 23.95 -12.03
C ASN A 268 13.97 23.37 -10.92
N PHE A 269 13.36 22.62 -9.99
CA PHE A 269 13.99 22.10 -8.79
C PHE A 269 15.25 21.29 -9.09
N LYS A 270 16.36 21.62 -8.39
CA LYS A 270 17.64 20.92 -8.48
C LYS A 270 17.88 20.11 -7.20
N CYS A 271 18.22 18.83 -7.37
CA CYS A 271 18.58 17.96 -6.25
C CYS A 271 20.05 18.20 -5.86
N TYR A 272 20.30 18.47 -4.57
CA TYR A 272 21.63 18.65 -4.02
C TYR A 272 21.99 17.51 -3.05
N ALA A 273 23.24 17.07 -3.05
CA ALA A 273 23.73 16.05 -2.13
C ALA A 273 23.49 16.45 -0.67
N LYS A 274 22.97 15.51 0.13
CA LYS A 274 22.66 15.70 1.57
C LYS A 274 21.56 16.73 1.85
N LYS A 275 20.85 17.24 0.84
CA LYS A 275 19.68 18.10 0.98
C LYS A 275 18.39 17.30 0.76
N TYR A 276 17.27 17.89 1.17
CA TYR A 276 15.94 17.31 0.90
C TYR A 276 15.53 17.59 -0.55
N THR A 277 14.75 16.69 -1.10
CA THR A 277 14.06 16.85 -2.39
C THR A 277 12.61 17.20 -2.14
N TRP A 278 12.11 18.19 -2.87
CA TRP A 278 10.70 18.56 -2.83
C TRP A 278 9.86 17.52 -3.60
N LEU A 279 8.80 17.06 -2.97
CA LEU A 279 7.78 16.22 -3.58
C LEU A 279 6.65 17.11 -4.06
N GLU A 280 6.42 17.13 -5.34
CA GLU A 280 5.34 17.88 -5.94
C GLU A 280 4.00 17.17 -5.66
N MET A 281 3.14 17.85 -4.89
CA MET A 281 1.83 17.33 -4.50
C MET A 281 0.75 17.82 -5.47
N ASP A 282 -0.28 17.02 -5.69
CA ASP A 282 -1.49 17.39 -6.42
C ASP A 282 -2.53 17.89 -5.40
N TYR A 283 -2.93 19.15 -5.54
CA TYR A 283 -3.93 19.75 -4.64
C TYR A 283 -5.33 19.71 -5.23
N GLY A 284 -5.52 19.21 -6.48
CA GLY A 284 -6.80 19.15 -7.17
C GLY A 284 -7.43 20.53 -7.42
N GLU A 285 -8.17 20.70 -8.49
CA GLU A 285 -9.00 21.92 -8.74
C GLU A 285 -10.38 21.83 -8.04
N THR A 286 -10.50 21.18 -6.91
CA THR A 286 -11.76 21.04 -6.19
C THR A 286 -12.03 22.30 -5.38
N GLU A 287 -13.06 23.06 -5.76
CA GLU A 287 -13.76 24.15 -5.06
C GLU A 287 -13.71 25.54 -5.73
N LYS A 288 -14.13 25.64 -6.99
CA LYS A 288 -14.53 26.94 -7.53
C LYS A 288 -16.05 27.21 -7.53
N GLU A 289 -16.91 26.28 -7.10
CA GLU A 289 -18.37 26.45 -7.24
C GLU A 289 -19.21 26.52 -5.95
N ILE A 290 -18.63 26.47 -4.73
CA ILE A 290 -19.44 26.52 -3.49
C ILE A 290 -19.49 27.92 -2.84
N VAL A 291 -18.86 28.95 -3.39
CA VAL A 291 -18.76 30.26 -2.73
C VAL A 291 -19.96 31.20 -3.01
N SER A 292 -20.98 30.81 -3.78
CA SER A 292 -22.05 31.78 -4.12
C SER A 292 -23.32 31.71 -3.25
N PHE A 293 -23.40 30.88 -2.20
CA PHE A 293 -24.64 30.70 -1.42
C PHE A 293 -24.58 31.02 0.09
N THR A 294 -23.47 31.57 0.63
CA THR A 294 -23.32 31.69 2.10
C THR A 294 -23.38 33.11 2.68
N ASP A 295 -23.76 34.13 1.94
CA ASP A 295 -23.75 35.53 2.45
C ASP A 295 -24.96 35.95 3.30
N GLN A 296 -25.88 35.04 3.70
CA GLN A 296 -27.04 35.43 4.52
C GLN A 296 -27.52 34.38 5.55
N ILE A 297 -26.65 33.64 6.23
CA ILE A 297 -27.10 32.74 7.30
C ILE A 297 -26.33 32.99 8.59
N ASP A 298 -27.08 33.19 9.70
CA ASP A 298 -26.61 33.46 11.05
C ASP A 298 -25.68 32.37 11.60
N SER A 299 -24.54 32.76 12.21
CA SER A 299 -23.45 31.89 12.68
C SER A 299 -23.90 30.77 13.64
N ASN A 300 -24.97 30.96 14.39
CA ASN A 300 -25.52 29.95 15.28
C ASN A 300 -26.30 28.85 14.55
N LEU A 301 -26.92 29.19 13.41
CA LEU A 301 -27.61 28.21 12.57
C LEU A 301 -26.61 27.33 11.83
N ILE A 302 -25.47 27.89 11.42
CA ILE A 302 -24.36 27.14 10.79
C ILE A 302 -23.77 26.12 11.76
N PHE A 303 -23.58 26.46 13.02
CA PHE A 303 -23.08 25.53 14.04
C PHE A 303 -24.04 24.35 14.27
N VAL A 304 -25.35 24.61 14.36
CA VAL A 304 -26.38 23.58 14.50
C VAL A 304 -26.50 22.74 13.23
N LEU A 305 -26.42 23.36 12.02
CA LEU A 305 -26.42 22.63 10.74
C LEU A 305 -25.17 21.79 10.56
N VAL A 306 -24.00 22.27 10.97
CA VAL A 306 -22.75 21.49 10.95
C VAL A 306 -22.81 20.32 11.93
N LEU A 307 -23.41 20.49 13.11
CA LEU A 307 -23.66 19.39 14.05
C LEU A 307 -24.68 18.36 13.49
N ILE A 308 -25.75 18.84 12.86
CA ILE A 308 -26.76 17.97 12.22
C ILE A 308 -26.15 17.27 11.00
N LEU A 309 -25.39 17.97 10.16
CA LEU A 309 -24.68 17.38 9.03
C LEU A 309 -23.57 16.42 9.49
N SER A 310 -22.83 16.73 10.56
CA SER A 310 -21.87 15.77 11.12
C SER A 310 -22.54 14.53 11.69
N TYR A 311 -23.73 14.70 12.26
CA TYR A 311 -24.56 13.56 12.74
C TYR A 311 -25.14 12.77 11.56
N LEU A 312 -25.61 13.43 10.51
CA LEU A 312 -26.11 12.78 9.28
C LEU A 312 -24.98 12.14 8.45
N PHE A 313 -23.77 12.72 8.46
CA PHE A 313 -22.58 12.11 7.85
C PHE A 313 -22.02 10.93 8.65
N GLN A 314 -22.40 10.77 9.91
CA GLN A 314 -22.00 9.63 10.75
C GLN A 314 -22.87 8.40 10.53
N GLU A 315 -24.02 8.55 9.89
CA GLU A 315 -24.93 7.48 9.46
C GLU A 315 -24.95 7.32 7.91
N LYS A 316 -23.83 7.51 7.21
CA LYS A 316 -23.74 6.93 5.87
C LYS A 316 -23.60 5.43 6.07
N GLY A 317 -24.69 4.74 5.82
CA GLY A 317 -24.95 3.33 6.03
C GLY A 317 -23.81 2.42 5.55
N SER A 318 -23.83 1.21 6.03
CA SER A 318 -22.85 0.19 5.61
C SER A 318 -22.85 0.08 4.09
N ILE A 319 -21.79 -0.46 3.49
CA ILE A 319 -21.70 -0.74 2.04
C ILE A 319 -22.98 -1.47 1.54
N THR A 320 -23.56 -2.30 2.39
CA THR A 320 -24.85 -2.99 2.14
C THR A 320 -26.05 -2.05 1.98
N ASP A 321 -26.08 -0.92 2.70
CA ASP A 321 -27.19 0.02 2.61
C ASP A 321 -27.07 0.89 1.36
N GLN A 322 -25.86 1.32 0.97
CA GLN A 322 -25.61 2.01 -0.29
C GLN A 322 -26.01 1.19 -1.52
N ILE A 323 -25.81 -0.12 -1.49
CA ILE A 323 -26.22 -1.03 -2.58
C ILE A 323 -27.75 -1.15 -2.68
N LYS A 324 -28.48 -0.98 -1.59
CA LYS A 324 -29.95 -1.03 -1.60
C LYS A 324 -30.61 0.24 -2.14
N GLU A 325 -29.96 1.37 -2.05
CA GLU A 325 -30.52 2.69 -2.42
C GLU A 325 -30.09 3.15 -3.83
N THR A 326 -29.16 2.46 -4.48
CA THR A 326 -28.67 2.84 -5.82
C THR A 326 -29.63 2.45 -6.94
N LYS A 327 -29.63 3.27 -8.01
CA LYS A 327 -30.34 2.99 -9.29
C LYS A 327 -29.70 1.85 -10.10
N LEU A 328 -28.50 1.41 -9.71
CA LEU A 328 -27.79 0.34 -10.40
C LEU A 328 -28.43 -1.03 -10.13
N GLU A 329 -28.37 -1.91 -11.12
CA GLU A 329 -28.66 -3.33 -10.93
C GLU A 329 -27.70 -3.91 -9.87
N THR A 330 -28.21 -4.75 -8.98
CA THR A 330 -27.50 -5.20 -7.76
C THR A 330 -26.12 -5.80 -8.03
N ARG A 331 -25.94 -6.61 -9.09
CA ARG A 331 -24.65 -7.22 -9.43
C ARG A 331 -23.64 -6.19 -9.90
N ILE A 332 -24.10 -5.18 -10.65
CA ILE A 332 -23.27 -4.03 -11.08
C ILE A 332 -22.89 -3.20 -9.87
N ALA A 333 -23.84 -2.87 -8.98
CA ALA A 333 -23.59 -2.10 -7.77
C ALA A 333 -22.53 -2.76 -6.87
N GLN A 334 -22.63 -4.09 -6.68
CA GLN A 334 -21.63 -4.87 -5.93
C GLN A 334 -20.25 -4.82 -6.58
N PHE A 335 -20.18 -4.91 -7.90
CA PHE A 335 -18.92 -4.87 -8.64
C PHE A 335 -18.29 -3.46 -8.57
N ILE A 336 -19.06 -2.39 -8.78
CA ILE A 336 -18.58 -1.01 -8.65
C ILE A 336 -18.09 -0.72 -7.22
N SER A 337 -18.86 -1.15 -6.21
CA SER A 337 -18.43 -1.04 -4.80
C SER A 337 -17.12 -1.76 -4.51
N LEU A 338 -16.87 -2.91 -5.14
CA LEU A 338 -15.63 -3.68 -5.01
C LEU A 338 -14.42 -2.91 -5.58
N ILE A 339 -14.50 -2.46 -6.84
CA ILE A 339 -13.37 -1.85 -7.55
C ILE A 339 -13.11 -0.39 -7.17
N CYS A 340 -14.13 0.32 -6.66
CA CYS A 340 -14.04 1.71 -6.20
C CYS A 340 -13.82 1.84 -4.68
N ASN A 341 -13.37 0.78 -4.01
CA ASN A 341 -13.14 0.77 -2.57
C ASN A 341 -11.78 1.35 -2.20
N ILE A 342 -11.75 2.61 -1.72
CA ILE A 342 -10.51 3.31 -1.32
C ILE A 342 -9.79 2.58 -0.18
N SER A 343 -10.50 2.02 0.79
CA SER A 343 -9.90 1.29 1.91
C SER A 343 -9.15 0.04 1.42
N MET A 344 -9.73 -0.69 0.47
CA MET A 344 -9.09 -1.82 -0.20
C MET A 344 -7.83 -1.37 -0.96
N MET A 345 -7.90 -0.25 -1.72
CA MET A 345 -6.75 0.29 -2.45
C MET A 345 -5.61 0.65 -1.48
N LYS A 346 -5.90 1.34 -0.37
CA LYS A 346 -4.93 1.66 0.68
C LYS A 346 -4.27 0.41 1.26
N GLN A 347 -5.06 -0.62 1.59
CA GLN A 347 -4.55 -1.87 2.11
C GLN A 347 -3.61 -2.57 1.12
N ARG A 348 -3.98 -2.61 -0.17
CA ARG A 348 -3.14 -3.18 -1.24
C ARG A 348 -1.82 -2.46 -1.39
N MET A 349 -1.81 -1.13 -1.25
CA MET A 349 -0.58 -0.35 -1.29
C MET A 349 0.36 -0.68 -0.12
N VAL A 350 -0.20 -0.90 1.08
CA VAL A 350 0.58 -1.33 2.25
C VAL A 350 1.24 -2.71 1.99
N GLU A 351 0.53 -3.64 1.35
CA GLU A 351 1.06 -4.98 1.02
C GLU A 351 2.27 -4.91 0.07
N ILE A 352 2.30 -3.96 -0.86
CA ILE A 352 3.44 -3.75 -1.78
C ILE A 352 4.52 -2.80 -1.22
N GLY A 353 4.40 -2.39 0.04
CA GLY A 353 5.40 -1.62 0.78
C GLY A 353 5.21 -0.11 0.79
N TYR A 354 4.09 0.39 0.27
CA TYR A 354 3.69 1.79 0.37
C TYR A 354 2.64 1.96 1.47
N ASN A 355 2.84 2.92 2.37
CA ASN A 355 1.86 3.19 3.44
C ASN A 355 1.08 4.46 3.16
N ALA A 356 -0.13 4.28 2.63
CA ALA A 356 -1.02 5.36 2.25
C ALA A 356 -1.58 6.19 3.42
N GLU A 357 -1.58 5.66 4.64
CA GLU A 357 -2.02 6.40 5.82
C GLU A 357 -0.96 7.41 6.28
N LYS A 358 0.31 7.05 6.11
CA LYS A 358 1.46 7.88 6.51
C LYS A 358 1.97 8.77 5.37
N LEU A 359 1.75 8.35 4.15
CA LEU A 359 2.12 9.04 2.92
C LEU A 359 0.86 9.18 2.07
N PRO A 360 0.24 10.36 1.98
CA PRO A 360 -1.04 10.54 1.30
C PRO A 360 -1.01 9.99 -0.13
N LEU A 361 -1.90 9.04 -0.42
CA LEU A 361 -2.14 8.53 -1.77
C LEU A 361 -3.02 9.51 -2.55
N GLY A 362 -2.88 9.47 -3.85
CA GLY A 362 -3.64 10.33 -4.76
C GLY A 362 -3.10 11.76 -4.85
N LYS A 363 -2.15 12.13 -3.97
CA LYS A 363 -1.57 13.48 -3.94
C LYS A 363 -0.15 13.56 -4.54
N LEU A 364 0.43 12.44 -4.99
CA LEU A 364 1.65 12.46 -5.78
C LEU A 364 1.30 12.81 -7.22
N ARG A 365 1.78 13.94 -7.72
CA ARG A 365 1.57 14.32 -9.12
C ARG A 365 2.12 13.28 -10.09
N LYS A 366 1.46 13.11 -11.23
CA LYS A 366 1.93 12.28 -12.34
C LYS A 366 3.42 12.50 -12.67
N ALA A 367 3.89 13.75 -12.58
CA ALA A 367 5.30 14.10 -12.75
C ALA A 367 6.22 13.38 -11.75
N THR A 368 5.82 13.22 -10.49
CA THR A 368 6.60 12.51 -9.48
C THR A 368 6.63 11.00 -9.75
N ILE A 369 5.52 10.43 -10.20
CA ILE A 369 5.42 9.02 -10.64
C ILE A 369 6.37 8.77 -11.82
N LEU A 370 6.38 9.67 -12.84
CA LEU A 370 7.29 9.60 -13.99
C LEU A 370 8.77 9.71 -13.56
N LYS A 371 9.10 10.57 -12.60
CA LYS A 371 10.45 10.63 -12.00
C LYS A 371 10.83 9.28 -11.36
N GLY A 372 9.88 8.62 -10.69
CA GLY A 372 10.08 7.26 -10.15
C GLY A 372 10.46 6.26 -11.23
N TYR A 373 9.73 6.23 -12.33
CA TYR A 373 10.06 5.38 -13.49
C TYR A 373 11.46 5.69 -14.06
N HIS A 374 11.80 6.97 -14.20
CA HIS A 374 13.11 7.38 -14.71
C HIS A 374 14.27 6.87 -13.84
N VAL A 375 14.12 6.91 -12.50
CA VAL A 375 15.16 6.37 -11.61
C VAL A 375 15.21 4.84 -11.73
N LEU A 376 14.07 4.15 -11.82
CA LEU A 376 14.06 2.69 -12.02
C LEU A 376 14.69 2.27 -13.35
N LYS A 377 14.56 3.08 -14.40
CA LYS A 377 15.27 2.87 -15.68
C LYS A 377 16.78 2.92 -15.51
N ARG A 378 17.29 3.92 -14.79
CA ARG A 378 18.72 4.03 -14.46
C ARG A 378 19.22 2.86 -13.61
N ILE A 379 18.39 2.39 -12.65
CA ILE A 379 18.70 1.18 -11.86
C ILE A 379 18.81 -0.04 -12.78
N SER A 380 17.88 -0.20 -13.72
CA SER A 380 17.90 -1.27 -14.73
C SER A 380 19.22 -1.34 -15.49
N ASP A 381 19.73 -0.18 -15.93
CA ASP A 381 20.97 -0.07 -16.71
C ASP A 381 22.24 -0.44 -15.89
N VAL A 382 22.14 -0.39 -14.56
CA VAL A 382 23.27 -0.66 -13.65
C VAL A 382 23.21 -2.07 -13.04
N ILE A 383 22.02 -2.69 -12.93
CA ILE A 383 21.86 -4.03 -12.35
C ILE A 383 22.79 -5.06 -13.02
N SER A 384 22.88 -5.02 -14.36
CA SER A 384 23.74 -5.93 -15.14
C SER A 384 25.24 -5.72 -14.89
N LYS A 385 25.63 -4.52 -14.45
CA LYS A 385 27.03 -4.13 -14.20
C LYS A 385 27.51 -4.49 -12.81
N ALA A 386 26.59 -4.94 -11.92
CA ALA A 386 26.84 -5.28 -10.52
C ALA A 386 27.54 -4.19 -9.69
N ASP A 387 27.44 -2.91 -10.11
CA ASP A 387 27.99 -1.78 -9.36
C ASP A 387 27.11 -1.48 -8.14
N ARG A 388 27.44 -2.13 -7.04
CA ARG A 388 26.66 -2.04 -5.79
C ARG A 388 26.60 -0.62 -5.21
N ARG A 389 27.65 0.19 -5.37
CA ARG A 389 27.64 1.57 -4.83
C ARG A 389 26.68 2.45 -5.62
N HIS A 390 26.69 2.32 -6.91
CA HIS A 390 25.79 3.05 -7.78
C HIS A 390 24.34 2.60 -7.59
N LEU A 391 24.08 1.29 -7.45
CA LEU A 391 22.77 0.75 -7.11
C LEU A 391 22.25 1.25 -5.76
N GLU A 392 23.13 1.34 -4.74
CA GLU A 392 22.78 1.90 -3.44
C GLU A 392 22.37 3.38 -3.54
N GLN A 393 23.12 4.17 -4.32
CA GLN A 393 22.82 5.58 -4.57
C GLN A 393 21.49 5.76 -5.31
N LEU A 394 21.28 5.05 -6.43
CA LEU A 394 20.07 5.12 -7.23
C LEU A 394 18.83 4.61 -6.45
N THR A 395 19.02 3.57 -5.64
CA THR A 395 17.96 3.08 -4.74
C THR A 395 17.55 4.16 -3.73
N GLY A 396 18.53 4.90 -3.16
CA GLY A 396 18.28 6.04 -2.30
C GLY A 396 17.52 7.16 -3.02
N GLU A 397 17.88 7.44 -4.26
CA GLU A 397 17.19 8.42 -5.13
C GLU A 397 15.74 7.99 -5.40
N PHE A 398 15.52 6.71 -5.73
CA PHE A 398 14.16 6.17 -5.93
C PHE A 398 13.28 6.33 -4.68
N TYR A 399 13.81 5.96 -3.51
CA TYR A 399 13.07 6.09 -2.24
C TYR A 399 12.94 7.56 -1.78
N THR A 400 13.73 8.46 -2.31
CA THR A 400 13.55 9.89 -2.11
C THR A 400 12.36 10.41 -2.93
N VAL A 401 12.24 9.98 -4.19
CA VAL A 401 11.15 10.38 -5.10
C VAL A 401 9.83 9.69 -4.70
N ILE A 402 9.88 8.39 -4.39
CA ILE A 402 8.72 7.60 -3.97
C ILE A 402 8.95 7.15 -2.52
N PRO A 403 8.49 7.91 -1.52
CA PRO A 403 8.76 7.62 -0.11
C PRO A 403 8.25 6.25 0.33
N HIS A 404 9.06 5.55 1.14
CA HIS A 404 8.74 4.23 1.67
C HIS A 404 8.90 4.19 3.19
N ASP A 405 7.99 3.49 3.85
CA ASP A 405 8.12 3.19 5.29
C ASP A 405 8.89 1.88 5.49
N PHE A 406 10.14 1.98 5.90
CA PHE A 406 10.98 0.82 6.25
C PHE A 406 10.95 0.49 7.74
N GLY A 407 10.17 1.23 8.55
CA GLY A 407 10.24 1.14 10.00
C GLY A 407 11.67 1.41 10.49
N PHE A 408 12.15 0.55 11.40
CA PHE A 408 13.52 0.63 11.95
C PHE A 408 14.47 -0.40 11.33
N ARG A 409 14.09 -1.04 10.22
CA ARG A 409 14.93 -2.03 9.52
C ARG A 409 16.11 -1.34 8.83
N LYS A 410 17.17 -2.11 8.60
CA LYS A 410 18.35 -1.63 7.87
C LYS A 410 18.01 -1.44 6.39
N MET A 411 18.16 -0.24 5.86
CA MET A 411 17.76 0.08 4.49
C MET A 411 18.57 -0.65 3.43
N ARG A 412 19.79 -1.13 3.75
CA ARG A 412 20.59 -1.96 2.86
C ARG A 412 19.93 -3.29 2.45
N GLU A 413 18.94 -3.76 3.21
CA GLU A 413 18.13 -4.93 2.86
C GLU A 413 17.18 -4.65 1.68
N PHE A 414 16.90 -3.38 1.43
CA PHE A 414 15.95 -2.92 0.41
C PHE A 414 16.62 -2.34 -0.84
N ILE A 415 17.94 -2.55 -1.02
CA ILE A 415 18.62 -2.18 -2.26
C ILE A 415 17.97 -2.91 -3.43
N ILE A 416 17.66 -2.17 -4.49
CA ILE A 416 17.09 -2.70 -5.74
C ILE A 416 18.25 -3.21 -6.58
N ASP A 417 18.73 -4.41 -6.30
CA ASP A 417 19.94 -5.01 -6.87
C ASP A 417 19.67 -6.26 -7.72
N THR A 418 18.41 -6.64 -7.90
CA THR A 418 18.00 -7.77 -8.74
C THR A 418 16.86 -7.41 -9.67
N PRO A 419 16.74 -8.08 -10.85
CA PRO A 419 15.61 -7.88 -11.75
C PRO A 419 14.24 -8.12 -11.09
N GLN A 420 14.15 -9.06 -10.15
CA GLN A 420 12.91 -9.36 -9.42
C GLN A 420 12.51 -8.20 -8.50
N LYS A 421 13.48 -7.60 -7.77
CA LYS A 421 13.22 -6.41 -6.95
C LYS A 421 12.85 -5.20 -7.80
N LEU A 422 13.51 -5.03 -8.94
CA LEU A 422 13.18 -3.98 -9.91
C LEU A 422 11.75 -4.14 -10.41
N LYS A 423 11.37 -5.35 -10.86
CA LYS A 423 10.01 -5.66 -11.31
C LYS A 423 8.96 -5.34 -10.24
N ALA A 424 9.20 -5.73 -9.00
CA ALA A 424 8.29 -5.45 -7.89
C ALA A 424 8.10 -3.93 -7.65
N LYS A 425 9.16 -3.11 -7.87
CA LYS A 425 9.05 -1.66 -7.76
C LYS A 425 8.38 -1.01 -8.96
N LEU A 426 8.56 -1.57 -10.15
CA LEU A 426 7.80 -1.15 -11.35
C LEU A 426 6.31 -1.37 -11.17
N GLU A 427 5.91 -2.57 -10.77
CA GLU A 427 4.50 -2.90 -10.48
C GLU A 427 3.89 -2.00 -9.40
N MET A 428 4.70 -1.58 -8.42
CA MET A 428 4.25 -0.64 -7.39
C MET A 428 4.04 0.76 -7.96
N VAL A 429 4.94 1.28 -8.79
CA VAL A 429 4.82 2.61 -9.40
C VAL A 429 3.64 2.63 -10.39
N GLU A 430 3.41 1.54 -11.11
CA GLU A 430 2.23 1.33 -11.96
C GLU A 430 0.94 1.40 -11.13
N ALA A 431 0.88 0.66 -10.01
CA ALA A 431 -0.27 0.69 -9.11
C ALA A 431 -0.53 2.10 -8.51
N LEU A 432 0.52 2.87 -8.21
CA LEU A 432 0.38 4.27 -7.79
C LEU A 432 -0.29 5.13 -8.87
N GLY A 433 0.08 4.93 -10.14
CA GLY A 433 -0.53 5.64 -11.27
C GLY A 433 -2.01 5.27 -11.48
N GLU A 434 -2.36 4.00 -11.29
CA GLU A 434 -3.76 3.56 -11.38
C GLU A 434 -4.61 4.09 -10.22
N ILE A 435 -4.05 4.10 -9.01
CA ILE A 435 -4.75 4.64 -7.82
C ILE A 435 -4.91 6.16 -7.90
N GLU A 436 -3.93 6.89 -8.46
CA GLU A 436 -4.09 8.33 -8.71
C GLU A 436 -5.32 8.61 -9.58
N ILE A 437 -5.49 7.85 -10.67
CA ILE A 437 -6.66 7.96 -11.55
C ILE A 437 -7.94 7.59 -10.79
N ALA A 438 -7.92 6.46 -10.09
CA ALA A 438 -9.08 6.01 -9.31
C ALA A 438 -9.49 7.03 -8.23
N THR A 439 -8.52 7.65 -7.56
CA THR A 439 -8.79 8.65 -6.52
C THR A 439 -9.43 9.91 -7.12
N LYS A 440 -8.93 10.38 -8.28
CA LYS A 440 -9.54 11.51 -8.99
C LYS A 440 -10.98 11.24 -9.41
N LEU A 441 -11.25 10.02 -9.94
CA LEU A 441 -12.60 9.59 -10.25
C LEU A 441 -13.54 9.57 -9.03
N LEU A 442 -12.98 9.32 -7.83
CA LEU A 442 -13.76 9.22 -6.59
C LEU A 442 -13.90 10.56 -5.86
N GLU A 443 -13.04 11.55 -6.15
CA GLU A 443 -13.09 12.91 -5.60
C GLU A 443 -14.05 13.82 -6.38
N ASP A 444 -14.37 13.48 -7.63
CA ASP A 444 -15.26 14.26 -8.54
C ASP A 444 -16.76 14.01 -8.25
N ASP A 445 -17.10 13.70 -7.01
CA ASP A 445 -18.44 13.31 -6.50
C ASP A 445 -19.48 14.48 -6.49
N SER A 446 -19.22 15.57 -7.20
CA SER A 446 -20.01 16.81 -7.07
C SER A 446 -21.35 16.84 -7.78
N SER A 447 -21.72 15.86 -8.63
CA SER A 447 -22.91 15.97 -9.47
C SER A 447 -24.15 15.14 -9.07
N ASP A 448 -24.01 14.09 -8.24
CA ASP A 448 -25.15 13.27 -7.79
C ASP A 448 -24.95 12.85 -6.32
N GLN A 449 -25.25 13.76 -5.39
CA GLN A 449 -25.14 13.48 -3.94
C GLN A 449 -26.10 12.38 -3.48
N ASP A 450 -27.14 12.10 -4.27
CA ASP A 450 -28.19 11.12 -3.91
C ASP A 450 -27.78 9.66 -4.21
N ASP A 451 -26.89 9.42 -5.20
CA ASP A 451 -26.45 8.06 -5.56
C ASP A 451 -24.96 8.01 -5.93
N PRO A 452 -24.06 7.92 -4.93
CA PRO A 452 -22.62 7.90 -5.16
C PRO A 452 -22.12 6.69 -5.98
N LEU A 453 -22.78 5.53 -5.90
CA LEU A 453 -22.39 4.36 -6.70
C LEU A 453 -22.71 4.55 -8.18
N TYR A 454 -23.86 5.14 -8.47
CA TYR A 454 -24.25 5.46 -9.85
C TYR A 454 -23.33 6.54 -10.46
N ALA A 455 -22.95 7.56 -9.69
CA ALA A 455 -21.98 8.57 -10.11
C ALA A 455 -20.64 7.92 -10.49
N ARG A 456 -20.09 7.06 -9.63
CA ARG A 456 -18.85 6.30 -9.90
C ARG A 456 -18.94 5.41 -11.12
N TYR A 457 -20.09 4.73 -11.29
CA TYR A 457 -20.35 3.92 -12.47
C TYR A 457 -20.27 4.77 -13.76
N LYS A 458 -20.90 5.94 -13.76
CA LYS A 458 -20.88 6.86 -14.93
C LYS A 458 -19.46 7.33 -15.28
N GLN A 459 -18.65 7.65 -14.27
CA GLN A 459 -17.25 8.09 -14.45
C GLN A 459 -16.34 7.02 -15.04
N LEU A 460 -16.71 5.74 -14.97
CA LEU A 460 -15.96 4.70 -15.65
C LEU A 460 -16.07 4.76 -17.18
N HIS A 461 -17.09 5.44 -17.72
CA HIS A 461 -17.36 5.49 -19.16
C HIS A 461 -17.37 4.10 -19.80
N CYS A 462 -17.91 3.11 -19.08
CA CYS A 462 -17.94 1.70 -19.46
C CYS A 462 -19.29 1.10 -19.06
N ASP A 463 -20.04 0.59 -20.04
CA ASP A 463 -21.32 -0.04 -19.81
C ASP A 463 -21.14 -1.50 -19.45
N PHE A 464 -21.94 -1.97 -18.49
CA PHE A 464 -21.92 -3.34 -17.96
C PHE A 464 -23.26 -4.00 -18.14
N THR A 465 -23.28 -5.20 -18.74
CA THR A 465 -24.47 -6.06 -18.80
C THR A 465 -24.10 -7.40 -18.15
N PRO A 466 -24.73 -7.77 -17.02
CA PRO A 466 -24.49 -9.07 -16.42
C PRO A 466 -24.87 -10.20 -17.36
N LEU A 467 -24.01 -11.23 -17.46
CA LEU A 467 -24.35 -12.45 -18.18
C LEU A 467 -25.09 -13.42 -17.25
N GLU A 468 -26.15 -14.00 -17.75
CA GLU A 468 -26.90 -15.04 -17.05
C GLU A 468 -26.15 -16.38 -17.13
N ALA A 469 -26.21 -17.14 -16.02
CA ALA A 469 -25.43 -18.37 -15.87
C ALA A 469 -25.84 -19.52 -16.85
N ASP A 470 -27.03 -19.43 -17.41
CA ASP A 470 -27.59 -20.36 -18.40
C ASP A 470 -27.30 -19.94 -19.85
N SER A 471 -26.66 -18.79 -20.09
CA SER A 471 -26.33 -18.33 -21.44
C SER A 471 -25.16 -19.11 -22.05
N ASP A 472 -25.19 -19.24 -23.39
CA ASP A 472 -24.13 -19.88 -24.18
C ASP A 472 -22.78 -19.15 -24.04
N GLU A 473 -22.81 -17.81 -23.96
CA GLU A 473 -21.63 -16.98 -23.72
C GLU A 473 -21.02 -17.30 -22.35
N TYR A 474 -21.82 -17.39 -21.28
CA TYR A 474 -21.35 -17.76 -19.95
C TYR A 474 -20.73 -19.16 -19.94
N SER A 475 -21.39 -20.13 -20.55
CA SER A 475 -20.92 -21.52 -20.64
C SER A 475 -19.60 -21.64 -21.42
N MET A 476 -19.46 -20.88 -22.50
CA MET A 476 -18.24 -20.78 -23.28
C MET A 476 -17.07 -20.21 -22.44
N ILE A 477 -17.29 -19.09 -21.75
CA ILE A 477 -16.25 -18.43 -20.93
C ILE A 477 -15.86 -19.33 -19.76
N LYS A 478 -16.82 -19.99 -19.11
CA LYS A 478 -16.60 -20.96 -18.02
C LYS A 478 -15.76 -22.14 -18.50
N SER A 479 -16.01 -22.66 -19.70
CA SER A 479 -15.23 -23.73 -20.31
C SER A 479 -13.82 -23.25 -20.64
N TYR A 480 -13.66 -22.03 -21.18
CA TYR A 480 -12.39 -21.42 -21.47
C TYR A 480 -11.54 -21.26 -20.20
N LEU A 481 -12.13 -20.72 -19.12
CA LEU A 481 -11.47 -20.59 -17.81
C LEU A 481 -10.99 -21.96 -17.28
N ARG A 482 -11.90 -22.95 -17.28
CA ARG A 482 -11.62 -24.27 -16.70
C ARG A 482 -10.54 -25.02 -17.49
N ASN A 483 -10.66 -25.07 -18.80
CA ASN A 483 -9.74 -25.83 -19.67
C ASN A 483 -8.33 -25.22 -19.65
N THR A 484 -8.22 -23.87 -19.60
CA THR A 484 -6.94 -23.16 -19.65
C THR A 484 -6.37 -22.80 -18.27
N HIS A 485 -6.83 -23.46 -17.22
CA HIS A 485 -6.19 -23.41 -15.91
C HIS A 485 -4.98 -24.36 -15.89
N GLY A 486 -3.78 -23.81 -16.05
CA GLY A 486 -2.54 -24.60 -16.21
C GLY A 486 -2.21 -25.44 -14.98
N LYS A 487 -1.76 -26.67 -15.21
CA LYS A 487 -1.41 -27.65 -14.18
C LYS A 487 -0.33 -27.14 -13.20
N THR A 488 0.57 -26.26 -13.64
CA THR A 488 1.61 -25.64 -12.80
C THR A 488 1.07 -24.58 -11.83
N HIS A 489 -0.16 -24.12 -12.03
CA HIS A 489 -0.85 -23.16 -11.17
C HIS A 489 -1.89 -23.83 -10.26
N SER A 490 -1.65 -25.09 -9.88
CA SER A 490 -2.58 -25.93 -9.12
C SER A 490 -2.73 -25.55 -7.64
N GLY A 491 -2.04 -24.52 -7.16
CA GLY A 491 -2.11 -24.05 -5.76
C GLY A 491 -3.45 -23.42 -5.37
N TYR A 492 -4.31 -23.13 -6.35
CA TYR A 492 -5.65 -22.59 -6.14
C TYR A 492 -6.63 -23.11 -7.19
N THR A 493 -7.91 -22.99 -6.90
CA THR A 493 -9.02 -23.06 -7.85
C THR A 493 -9.75 -21.73 -7.88
N VAL A 494 -10.63 -21.53 -8.85
CA VAL A 494 -11.33 -20.25 -9.02
C VAL A 494 -12.81 -20.51 -9.25
N ASP A 495 -13.65 -19.78 -8.51
CA ASP A 495 -15.09 -19.72 -8.73
C ASP A 495 -15.46 -18.40 -9.41
N ILE A 496 -16.31 -18.46 -10.43
CA ILE A 496 -16.86 -17.29 -11.08
C ILE A 496 -17.98 -16.74 -10.17
N VAL A 497 -17.81 -15.49 -9.74
CA VAL A 497 -18.86 -14.76 -9.00
C VAL A 497 -19.84 -14.13 -9.97
N GLN A 498 -19.32 -13.40 -10.98
CA GLN A 498 -20.12 -12.76 -12.01
C GLN A 498 -19.28 -12.55 -13.28
N ILE A 499 -19.94 -12.65 -14.44
CA ILE A 499 -19.41 -12.23 -15.74
C ILE A 499 -20.25 -11.05 -16.23
N PHE A 500 -19.59 -10.00 -16.68
CA PHE A 500 -20.24 -8.87 -17.34
C PHE A 500 -19.76 -8.79 -18.78
N LYS A 501 -20.69 -8.63 -19.71
CA LYS A 501 -20.39 -8.09 -21.04
C LYS A 501 -20.15 -6.62 -20.90
N VAL A 502 -19.08 -6.10 -21.48
CA VAL A 502 -18.69 -4.70 -21.29
C VAL A 502 -18.47 -3.99 -22.61
N SER A 503 -18.81 -2.70 -22.62
CA SER A 503 -18.56 -1.79 -23.74
C SER A 503 -17.99 -0.50 -23.21
N ARG A 504 -16.70 -0.26 -23.46
CA ARG A 504 -16.05 0.98 -23.07
C ARG A 504 -16.24 2.03 -24.15
N HIS A 505 -16.65 3.26 -23.74
CA HIS A 505 -16.95 4.35 -24.67
C HIS A 505 -15.73 4.73 -25.52
N GLY A 506 -15.93 4.91 -26.83
CA GLY A 506 -14.89 5.26 -27.80
C GLY A 506 -13.93 4.11 -28.16
N GLU A 507 -14.05 2.93 -27.54
CA GLU A 507 -13.15 1.80 -27.84
C GLU A 507 -13.53 1.07 -29.10
N THR A 508 -14.82 0.91 -29.37
CA THR A 508 -15.33 0.30 -30.61
C THR A 508 -14.91 1.11 -31.84
N GLU A 509 -15.01 2.43 -31.77
CA GLU A 509 -14.62 3.35 -32.85
C GLU A 509 -13.10 3.26 -33.13
N ARG A 510 -12.27 3.22 -32.08
CA ARG A 510 -10.82 3.06 -32.22
C ARG A 510 -10.45 1.71 -32.82
N PHE A 511 -11.15 0.66 -32.40
CA PHE A 511 -10.93 -0.70 -32.88
C PHE A 511 -11.39 -0.92 -34.33
N GLN A 512 -12.27 -0.09 -34.86
CA GLN A 512 -12.90 -0.24 -36.19
C GLN A 512 -11.88 -0.48 -37.33
N LYS A 513 -10.72 0.19 -37.27
CA LYS A 513 -9.64 0.01 -38.27
C LYS A 513 -9.00 -1.37 -38.23
N PHE A 514 -9.19 -2.12 -37.13
CA PHE A 514 -8.71 -3.49 -36.96
C PHE A 514 -9.82 -4.53 -37.02
N ALA A 515 -11.08 -4.14 -37.18
CA ALA A 515 -12.24 -5.04 -37.18
C ALA A 515 -12.20 -6.11 -38.28
N SER A 516 -11.58 -5.79 -39.44
CA SER A 516 -11.36 -6.69 -40.57
C SER A 516 -10.04 -7.45 -40.51
N THR A 517 -9.22 -7.22 -39.48
CA THR A 517 -7.93 -7.91 -39.33
C THR A 517 -8.15 -9.40 -39.15
N ARG A 518 -7.42 -10.22 -39.94
CA ARG A 518 -7.36 -11.67 -39.71
C ARG A 518 -6.65 -11.97 -38.40
N ASN A 519 -6.95 -13.12 -37.79
CA ASN A 519 -6.36 -13.52 -36.51
C ASN A 519 -6.68 -12.55 -35.36
N ARG A 520 -7.98 -12.41 -35.08
CA ARG A 520 -8.50 -11.78 -33.87
C ARG A 520 -8.81 -12.87 -32.85
N MET A 521 -8.33 -12.72 -31.62
CA MET A 521 -8.49 -13.71 -30.56
C MET A 521 -9.10 -13.08 -29.31
N LEU A 522 -9.90 -13.87 -28.59
CA LEU A 522 -10.38 -13.53 -27.24
C LEU A 522 -9.35 -14.00 -26.21
N LEU A 523 -8.64 -13.07 -25.58
CA LEU A 523 -7.49 -13.35 -24.72
C LEU A 523 -7.65 -12.79 -23.32
N TRP A 524 -7.02 -13.44 -22.35
CA TRP A 524 -7.05 -13.09 -20.93
C TRP A 524 -6.05 -11.97 -20.60
N HIS A 525 -6.54 -11.03 -19.77
CA HIS A 525 -5.70 -10.05 -19.10
C HIS A 525 -6.08 -9.97 -17.62
N GLY A 526 -5.10 -9.99 -16.71
CA GLY A 526 -5.28 -9.89 -15.28
C GLY A 526 -4.48 -8.75 -14.70
N SER A 527 -5.02 -8.09 -13.68
CA SER A 527 -4.36 -7.01 -12.94
C SER A 527 -4.77 -7.00 -11.47
N ARG A 528 -4.05 -6.26 -10.64
CA ARG A 528 -4.39 -6.07 -9.22
C ARG A 528 -5.77 -5.46 -9.07
N LEU A 529 -6.49 -5.85 -8.01
CA LEU A 529 -7.84 -5.34 -7.77
C LEU A 529 -7.89 -3.81 -7.68
N SER A 530 -6.83 -3.18 -7.16
CA SER A 530 -6.69 -1.72 -7.06
C SER A 530 -6.62 -0.98 -8.39
N ASN A 531 -6.33 -1.68 -9.50
CA ASN A 531 -6.08 -1.04 -10.80
C ASN A 531 -7.35 -0.94 -11.66
N TRP A 532 -8.43 -1.62 -11.27
CA TRP A 532 -9.58 -1.82 -12.17
C TRP A 532 -10.40 -0.58 -12.42
N ALA A 533 -10.55 0.31 -11.45
CA ALA A 533 -11.21 1.60 -11.69
C ALA A 533 -10.45 2.42 -12.76
N GLY A 534 -9.12 2.45 -12.71
CA GLY A 534 -8.28 3.10 -13.73
C GLY A 534 -8.34 2.38 -15.08
N ILE A 535 -8.25 1.04 -15.11
CA ILE A 535 -8.30 0.26 -16.36
C ILE A 535 -9.64 0.43 -17.07
N LEU A 536 -10.75 0.36 -16.35
CA LEU A 536 -12.08 0.49 -16.97
C LEU A 536 -12.35 1.91 -17.45
N SER A 537 -11.90 2.93 -16.72
CA SER A 537 -12.10 4.33 -17.12
C SER A 537 -11.17 4.75 -18.28
N GLN A 538 -9.89 4.35 -18.26
CA GLN A 538 -8.89 4.82 -19.23
C GLN A 538 -8.58 3.81 -20.33
N GLY A 539 -9.03 2.55 -20.21
CA GLY A 539 -8.60 1.44 -21.04
C GLY A 539 -7.25 0.87 -20.62
N LEU A 540 -6.86 -0.25 -21.25
CA LEU A 540 -5.52 -0.81 -21.10
C LEU A 540 -4.48 0.14 -21.72
N ARG A 541 -3.36 0.33 -21.03
CA ARG A 541 -2.33 1.31 -21.39
C ARG A 541 -0.97 0.64 -21.53
N ILE A 542 -0.13 1.21 -22.37
CA ILE A 542 1.26 0.83 -22.52
C ILE A 542 2.08 1.63 -21.51
N ALA A 543 3.06 0.99 -20.86
CA ALA A 543 3.95 1.65 -19.93
C ALA A 543 4.63 2.86 -20.57
N PRO A 544 4.80 3.99 -19.82
CA PRO A 544 5.35 5.23 -20.38
C PRO A 544 6.82 5.05 -20.82
N PRO A 545 7.33 5.93 -21.69
CA PRO A 545 8.72 5.87 -22.18
C PRO A 545 9.76 5.88 -21.05
N GLU A 546 9.46 6.48 -19.91
CA GLU A 546 10.30 6.57 -18.72
C GLU A 546 10.44 5.23 -17.99
N ALA A 547 9.49 4.31 -18.15
CA ALA A 547 9.59 2.99 -17.53
C ALA A 547 10.74 2.18 -18.16
N PRO A 548 11.52 1.40 -17.38
CA PRO A 548 12.55 0.52 -17.95
C PRO A 548 11.91 -0.60 -18.78
N VAL A 549 12.61 -1.02 -19.82
CA VAL A 549 12.17 -2.15 -20.66
C VAL A 549 12.37 -3.49 -19.93
N THR A 550 13.29 -3.52 -18.98
CA THR A 550 13.67 -4.70 -18.17
C THR A 550 12.55 -5.13 -17.20
N GLY A 551 11.53 -5.67 -17.61
CA GLY A 551 10.34 -6.15 -16.89
C GLY A 551 9.33 -6.64 -17.87
N TYR A 552 9.55 -6.28 -19.14
CA TYR A 552 8.72 -6.61 -20.28
C TYR A 552 9.51 -7.49 -21.24
N MET A 553 9.33 -8.80 -21.12
CA MET A 553 10.14 -9.81 -21.85
C MET A 553 10.14 -9.60 -23.38
N PHE A 554 9.11 -8.95 -23.90
CA PHE A 554 8.93 -8.64 -25.32
C PHE A 554 8.60 -7.15 -25.55
N GLY A 555 9.38 -6.26 -24.92
CA GLY A 555 9.19 -4.82 -25.07
C GLY A 555 7.93 -4.27 -24.41
N LYS A 556 7.74 -2.96 -24.50
CA LYS A 556 6.61 -2.25 -23.89
C LYS A 556 5.37 -2.37 -24.75
N GLY A 557 4.42 -3.17 -24.31
CA GLY A 557 3.13 -3.38 -24.96
C GLY A 557 2.08 -3.81 -23.93
N VAL A 558 0.88 -4.08 -24.37
CA VAL A 558 -0.17 -4.71 -23.54
C VAL A 558 -0.08 -6.22 -23.73
N TYR A 559 0.04 -6.93 -22.61
CA TYR A 559 0.28 -8.37 -22.54
C TYR A 559 -1.00 -9.13 -22.28
N PHE A 560 -1.21 -10.20 -23.05
CA PHE A 560 -2.33 -11.12 -22.92
C PHE A 560 -1.86 -12.57 -22.89
N ALA A 561 -2.72 -13.46 -22.40
CA ALA A 561 -2.49 -14.90 -22.43
C ALA A 561 -3.71 -15.65 -23.00
N ASP A 562 -3.46 -16.81 -23.60
CA ASP A 562 -4.48 -17.81 -23.95
C ASP A 562 -4.74 -18.79 -22.80
N MET A 563 -3.90 -18.79 -21.78
CA MET A 563 -4.06 -19.56 -20.55
C MET A 563 -4.59 -18.67 -19.42
N PHE A 564 -5.81 -18.97 -18.95
CA PHE A 564 -6.49 -18.24 -17.86
C PHE A 564 -5.58 -18.03 -16.65
N SER A 565 -5.01 -19.13 -16.13
CA SER A 565 -4.24 -19.06 -14.88
C SER A 565 -2.95 -18.26 -15.00
N LYS A 566 -2.40 -18.07 -16.21
CA LYS A 566 -1.27 -17.17 -16.45
C LYS A 566 -1.65 -15.73 -16.15
N SER A 567 -2.79 -15.27 -16.68
CA SER A 567 -3.32 -13.92 -16.39
C SER A 567 -3.86 -13.80 -14.96
N ALA A 568 -4.49 -14.85 -14.42
CA ALA A 568 -5.03 -14.85 -13.06
C ALA A 568 -3.97 -14.63 -11.98
N ASN A 569 -2.73 -15.05 -12.19
CA ASN A 569 -1.63 -14.78 -11.25
C ASN A 569 -1.34 -13.29 -11.08
N TYR A 570 -1.64 -12.46 -12.06
CA TYR A 570 -1.49 -11.00 -11.97
C TYR A 570 -2.59 -10.30 -11.18
N CYS A 571 -3.64 -11.04 -10.76
CA CYS A 571 -4.60 -10.53 -9.77
C CYS A 571 -3.97 -10.38 -8.38
N TYR A 572 -2.87 -11.09 -8.11
CA TYR A 572 -2.18 -11.12 -6.80
C TYR A 572 -3.15 -11.37 -5.64
N ALA A 573 -4.13 -12.25 -5.87
CA ALA A 573 -5.05 -12.68 -4.83
C ALA A 573 -4.31 -13.42 -3.70
N SER A 574 -4.84 -13.39 -2.49
CA SER A 574 -4.26 -14.00 -1.30
C SER A 574 -5.36 -14.55 -0.40
N GLU A 575 -5.01 -15.35 0.62
CA GLU A 575 -6.00 -15.83 1.60
C GLU A 575 -6.75 -14.69 2.30
N ALA A 576 -6.10 -13.54 2.49
CA ALA A 576 -6.69 -12.35 3.09
C ALA A 576 -7.63 -11.59 2.13
N CYS A 577 -7.40 -11.70 0.81
CA CYS A 577 -8.24 -11.08 -0.21
C CYS A 577 -8.34 -12.02 -1.41
N ARG A 578 -9.43 -12.76 -1.45
CA ARG A 578 -9.69 -13.82 -2.44
C ARG A 578 -10.31 -13.30 -3.73
N SER A 579 -10.86 -12.09 -3.73
CA SER A 579 -11.46 -11.50 -4.92
C SER A 579 -10.40 -11.12 -5.93
N GLY A 580 -10.66 -11.45 -7.19
CA GLY A 580 -9.88 -11.04 -8.35
C GLY A 580 -10.79 -10.62 -9.49
N VAL A 581 -10.24 -9.82 -10.39
CA VAL A 581 -10.92 -9.37 -11.59
C VAL A 581 -10.03 -9.65 -12.80
N LEU A 582 -10.62 -10.11 -13.88
CA LEU A 582 -9.95 -10.37 -15.15
C LEU A 582 -10.75 -9.78 -16.30
N LEU A 583 -10.04 -9.45 -17.39
CA LEU A 583 -10.63 -9.11 -18.68
C LEU A 583 -10.50 -10.27 -19.66
N LEU A 584 -11.51 -10.42 -20.50
CA LEU A 584 -11.39 -11.04 -21.81
C LEU A 584 -11.49 -9.92 -22.85
N CYS A 585 -10.42 -9.75 -23.60
CA CYS A 585 -10.32 -8.76 -24.65
C CYS A 585 -10.29 -9.43 -26.03
N GLU A 586 -11.01 -8.87 -26.98
CA GLU A 586 -10.76 -9.13 -28.38
C GLU A 586 -9.48 -8.37 -28.77
N VAL A 587 -8.49 -9.09 -29.25
CA VAL A 587 -7.19 -8.56 -29.63
C VAL A 587 -6.94 -8.86 -31.10
N ALA A 588 -6.72 -7.81 -31.87
CA ALA A 588 -6.38 -7.91 -33.30
C ALA A 588 -4.86 -8.17 -33.43
N LEU A 589 -4.49 -9.44 -33.52
CA LEU A 589 -3.10 -9.88 -33.56
C LEU A 589 -2.47 -9.79 -34.97
N GLY A 590 -3.28 -9.98 -36.02
CA GLY A 590 -2.78 -10.02 -37.37
C GLY A 590 -1.67 -11.06 -37.57
N ASP A 591 -0.70 -10.76 -38.43
CA ASP A 591 0.50 -11.57 -38.56
C ASP A 591 1.43 -11.29 -37.35
N MET A 592 1.73 -12.34 -36.58
CA MET A 592 2.52 -12.25 -35.36
C MET A 592 4.01 -12.46 -35.63
N ASN A 593 4.86 -11.72 -34.92
CA ASN A 593 6.26 -12.02 -34.74
C ASN A 593 6.41 -13.05 -33.62
N GLU A 594 6.70 -14.31 -33.96
CA GLU A 594 6.83 -15.41 -32.99
C GLU A 594 8.27 -15.49 -32.46
N LEU A 595 8.42 -15.40 -31.15
CA LEU A 595 9.70 -15.39 -30.44
C LEU A 595 9.74 -16.48 -29.37
N LEU A 596 10.82 -17.25 -29.31
CA LEU A 596 11.06 -18.29 -28.31
C LEU A 596 11.76 -17.74 -27.06
N ASN A 597 12.54 -16.68 -27.21
CA ASN A 597 13.34 -16.06 -26.15
C ASN A 597 12.98 -14.59 -25.99
N ALA A 598 13.38 -14.01 -24.86
CA ALA A 598 13.20 -12.60 -24.60
C ALA A 598 13.84 -11.72 -25.68
N ASP A 599 13.08 -10.73 -26.12
CA ASP A 599 13.55 -9.63 -26.95
C ASP A 599 12.95 -8.32 -26.41
N TYR A 600 13.76 -7.55 -25.76
CA TYR A 600 13.34 -6.31 -25.11
C TYR A 600 12.99 -5.19 -26.12
N ASP A 601 13.37 -5.35 -27.38
CA ASP A 601 13.10 -4.43 -28.49
C ASP A 601 12.01 -4.95 -29.44
N ALA A 602 11.27 -5.98 -29.05
CA ALA A 602 10.22 -6.61 -29.86
C ALA A 602 9.07 -5.67 -30.26
N ASN A 603 8.95 -4.49 -29.60
CA ASN A 603 8.05 -3.42 -30.03
C ASN A 603 8.44 -2.79 -31.39
N ASN A 604 9.67 -3.00 -31.86
CA ASN A 604 10.11 -2.67 -33.22
C ASN A 604 9.75 -3.82 -34.17
N LEU A 605 8.45 -3.97 -34.44
CA LEU A 605 7.93 -5.08 -35.23
C LEU A 605 8.52 -5.15 -36.66
N PRO A 606 8.87 -6.34 -37.16
CA PRO A 606 9.20 -6.53 -38.55
C PRO A 606 8.07 -6.08 -39.48
N LYS A 607 8.42 -5.67 -40.71
CA LYS A 607 7.45 -5.20 -41.68
C LYS A 607 6.34 -6.25 -41.92
N GLY A 608 5.09 -5.82 -41.82
CA GLY A 608 3.90 -6.66 -42.01
C GLY A 608 3.43 -7.37 -40.73
N LYS A 609 4.17 -7.31 -39.64
CA LYS A 609 3.74 -7.85 -38.36
C LYS A 609 2.95 -6.80 -37.55
N LEU A 610 1.91 -7.23 -36.83
CA LEU A 610 1.06 -6.37 -36.05
C LEU A 610 1.20 -6.61 -34.51
N SER A 611 1.77 -7.74 -34.12
CA SER A 611 1.91 -8.15 -32.73
C SER A 611 3.11 -9.07 -32.55
N THR A 612 3.48 -9.31 -31.30
CA THR A 612 4.46 -10.34 -30.93
C THR A 612 3.77 -11.47 -30.19
N LYS A 613 4.18 -12.72 -30.48
CA LYS A 613 3.83 -13.89 -29.71
C LYS A 613 5.08 -14.46 -29.06
N GLY A 614 5.18 -14.37 -27.75
CA GLY A 614 6.13 -15.19 -27.00
C GLY A 614 5.63 -16.63 -26.95
N VAL A 615 6.36 -17.53 -27.59
CA VAL A 615 5.92 -18.92 -27.77
C VAL A 615 6.21 -19.75 -26.54
N GLY A 616 5.16 -20.29 -25.93
CA GLY A 616 5.24 -21.19 -24.77
C GLY A 616 5.33 -22.66 -25.18
N GLN A 617 5.83 -23.47 -24.25
CA GLN A 617 5.89 -24.95 -24.42
C GLN A 617 4.51 -25.60 -24.31
N THR A 618 3.54 -24.93 -23.66
CA THR A 618 2.18 -25.42 -23.44
C THR A 618 1.20 -24.36 -23.93
N ALA A 619 0.25 -24.75 -24.74
CA ALA A 619 -0.79 -23.85 -25.26
C ALA A 619 -2.12 -24.60 -25.41
N PRO A 620 -3.26 -23.89 -25.42
CA PRO A 620 -4.55 -24.50 -25.76
C PRO A 620 -4.52 -25.19 -27.10
N ASN A 621 -5.22 -26.33 -27.24
CA ASN A 621 -5.36 -27.03 -28.51
C ASN A 621 -6.23 -26.19 -29.46
N MET A 622 -5.60 -25.58 -30.47
CA MET A 622 -6.29 -24.69 -31.39
C MET A 622 -7.33 -25.40 -32.27
N VAL A 623 -7.25 -26.74 -32.44
CA VAL A 623 -8.24 -27.53 -33.17
C VAL A 623 -9.60 -27.52 -32.43
N GLU A 624 -9.57 -27.38 -31.11
CA GLU A 624 -10.76 -27.33 -30.25
C GLU A 624 -11.24 -25.89 -29.99
N SER A 625 -10.65 -24.89 -30.66
CA SER A 625 -11.05 -23.49 -30.56
C SER A 625 -12.47 -23.27 -31.07
N LYS A 626 -13.20 -22.36 -30.43
CA LYS A 626 -14.49 -21.88 -30.94
C LYS A 626 -14.28 -20.58 -31.72
N VAL A 627 -14.94 -20.45 -32.86
CA VAL A 627 -14.99 -19.18 -33.60
C VAL A 627 -16.36 -18.56 -33.32
N ALA A 628 -16.37 -17.34 -32.78
CA ALA A 628 -17.59 -16.57 -32.54
C ALA A 628 -18.18 -16.05 -33.88
N ASP A 629 -19.45 -15.65 -33.87
CA ASP A 629 -20.19 -15.21 -35.08
C ASP A 629 -19.50 -14.00 -35.76
N ASP A 630 -18.78 -13.17 -35.01
CA ASP A 630 -18.01 -12.04 -35.51
C ASP A 630 -16.58 -12.42 -35.95
N GLY A 631 -16.26 -13.72 -36.03
CA GLY A 631 -14.99 -14.24 -36.49
C GLY A 631 -13.86 -14.22 -35.47
N VAL A 632 -14.14 -13.90 -34.21
CA VAL A 632 -13.16 -13.92 -33.11
C VAL A 632 -12.89 -15.34 -32.66
N VAL A 633 -11.62 -15.72 -32.58
CA VAL A 633 -11.21 -17.07 -32.15
C VAL A 633 -11.13 -17.09 -30.61
N VAL A 634 -11.80 -18.07 -30.00
CA VAL A 634 -11.73 -18.35 -28.57
C VAL A 634 -10.90 -19.62 -28.35
N PRO A 635 -9.66 -19.55 -27.85
CA PRO A 635 -8.75 -20.69 -27.72
C PRO A 635 -9.05 -21.48 -26.41
N LEU A 636 -10.23 -22.09 -26.36
CA LEU A 636 -10.73 -22.78 -25.17
C LEU A 636 -10.39 -24.27 -25.09
N GLY A 637 -9.58 -24.78 -26.04
CA GLY A 637 -9.21 -26.19 -26.06
C GLY A 637 -8.33 -26.60 -24.88
N GLU A 638 -8.29 -27.89 -24.59
CA GLU A 638 -7.42 -28.46 -23.54
C GLU A 638 -5.93 -28.20 -23.88
N PRO A 639 -5.09 -27.83 -22.87
CA PRO A 639 -3.71 -27.48 -23.13
C PRO A 639 -2.88 -28.69 -23.59
N LYS A 640 -2.12 -28.49 -24.65
CA LYS A 640 -1.14 -29.46 -25.16
C LYS A 640 0.27 -28.95 -25.00
N GLN A 641 1.18 -29.86 -24.70
CA GLN A 641 2.62 -29.59 -24.70
C GLN A 641 3.18 -29.79 -26.12
N GLU A 642 3.99 -28.84 -26.56
CA GLU A 642 4.75 -28.91 -27.78
C GLU A 642 6.25 -28.99 -27.45
N PRO A 643 6.82 -30.20 -27.26
CA PRO A 643 8.21 -30.38 -26.84
C PRO A 643 9.25 -29.78 -27.78
N SER A 644 8.88 -29.58 -29.06
CA SER A 644 9.73 -28.95 -30.08
C SER A 644 9.93 -27.44 -29.86
N LYS A 645 9.03 -26.80 -29.16
CA LYS A 645 9.06 -25.34 -28.85
C LYS A 645 9.79 -25.09 -27.53
N ARG A 646 11.10 -25.30 -27.52
CA ARG A 646 11.95 -25.07 -26.34
C ARG A 646 12.40 -23.59 -26.28
N GLY A 647 11.66 -22.78 -25.56
CA GLY A 647 11.98 -21.36 -25.31
C GLY A 647 11.95 -21.02 -23.82
N GLY A 648 12.03 -19.74 -23.53
CA GLY A 648 12.01 -19.22 -22.14
C GLY A 648 10.64 -19.24 -21.46
N LEU A 649 9.53 -19.51 -22.21
CA LEU A 649 8.16 -19.47 -21.70
C LEU A 649 7.55 -20.87 -21.57
N LEU A 650 6.82 -21.09 -20.47
CA LEU A 650 5.98 -22.27 -20.30
C LEU A 650 4.64 -22.12 -21.04
N TYR A 651 4.04 -20.93 -21.01
CA TYR A 651 2.77 -20.59 -21.65
C TYR A 651 2.94 -19.39 -22.58
N ASN A 652 2.14 -19.32 -23.64
CA ASN A 652 2.18 -18.22 -24.59
C ASN A 652 1.95 -16.85 -23.93
N GLU A 653 2.55 -15.82 -24.53
CA GLU A 653 2.24 -14.40 -24.32
C GLU A 653 1.92 -13.75 -25.66
N TYR A 654 0.90 -12.90 -25.69
CA TYR A 654 0.53 -12.11 -26.85
C TYR A 654 0.66 -10.65 -26.51
N ILE A 655 1.42 -9.92 -27.30
CA ILE A 655 1.75 -8.52 -27.01
C ILE A 655 1.37 -7.65 -28.19
N VAL A 656 0.58 -6.61 -27.93
CA VAL A 656 0.27 -5.57 -28.91
C VAL A 656 0.86 -4.24 -28.45
N TYR A 657 1.32 -3.44 -29.41
CA TYR A 657 2.03 -2.18 -29.19
C TYR A 657 1.19 -0.96 -29.61
N ASN A 658 -0.05 -1.20 -30.00
CA ASN A 658 -1.06 -0.18 -30.24
C ASN A 658 -2.34 -0.53 -29.49
N VAL A 659 -2.76 0.31 -28.58
CA VAL A 659 -3.95 0.07 -27.75
C VAL A 659 -5.25 0.03 -28.57
N ASP A 660 -5.27 0.58 -29.79
CA ASP A 660 -6.42 0.50 -30.69
C ASP A 660 -6.66 -0.92 -31.24
N GLN A 661 -5.71 -1.85 -31.08
CA GLN A 661 -5.86 -3.28 -31.41
C GLN A 661 -6.67 -4.05 -30.35
N ILE A 662 -7.10 -3.38 -29.27
CA ILE A 662 -7.74 -4.00 -28.11
C ILE A 662 -9.18 -3.51 -28.00
N ARG A 663 -10.11 -4.45 -27.79
CA ARG A 663 -11.50 -4.19 -27.41
C ARG A 663 -11.88 -5.04 -26.22
N MET A 664 -12.29 -4.42 -25.11
CA MET A 664 -12.81 -5.14 -23.95
C MET A 664 -14.14 -5.80 -24.32
N ARG A 665 -14.31 -7.07 -23.99
CA ARG A 665 -15.53 -7.83 -24.28
C ARG A 665 -16.21 -8.28 -23.01
N TYR A 666 -15.46 -8.82 -22.05
CA TYR A 666 -16.01 -9.33 -20.80
C TYR A 666 -15.10 -8.99 -19.61
N VAL A 667 -15.73 -8.68 -18.50
CA VAL A 667 -15.10 -8.57 -17.17
C VAL A 667 -15.61 -9.71 -16.31
N LEU A 668 -14.69 -10.41 -15.65
CA LEU A 668 -15.00 -11.48 -14.72
C LEU A 668 -14.62 -11.09 -13.31
N HIS A 669 -15.57 -11.12 -12.40
CA HIS A 669 -15.31 -11.14 -10.96
C HIS A 669 -15.20 -12.61 -10.53
N VAL A 670 -14.12 -12.97 -9.87
CA VAL A 670 -13.80 -14.32 -9.46
C VAL A 670 -13.31 -14.38 -8.01
N ASN A 671 -13.53 -15.52 -7.35
CA ASN A 671 -12.97 -15.83 -6.04
C ASN A 671 -11.92 -16.94 -6.15
N PHE A 672 -10.75 -16.70 -5.55
CA PHE A 672 -9.65 -17.64 -5.46
C PHE A 672 -9.78 -18.54 -4.22
N ASN A 673 -9.77 -19.84 -4.41
CA ASN A 673 -9.79 -20.85 -3.36
C ASN A 673 -8.41 -21.48 -3.25
N PHE A 674 -7.61 -21.00 -2.30
CA PHE A 674 -6.26 -21.52 -2.09
C PHE A 674 -6.30 -22.88 -1.41
N LYS A 675 -5.50 -23.83 -1.91
CA LYS A 675 -5.34 -25.14 -1.27
C LYS A 675 -4.50 -24.93 0.01
N ARG A 676 -5.00 -25.45 1.13
CA ARG A 676 -4.19 -25.54 2.35
C ARG A 676 -2.99 -26.41 2.08
N ARG A 677 -1.80 -25.89 2.30
CA ARG A 677 -0.54 -26.65 2.27
C ARG A 677 -0.42 -27.53 3.49
#